data_309c33887cf3fe043ebc90f996dedda2
#
_entry.id   309c33887cf3fe043ebc90f996dedda2
#
_cell.length_a   1.000
_cell.length_b   1.000
_cell.length_c   1.000
_cell.angle_alpha   90.00
_cell.angle_beta   90.00
_cell.angle_gamma   90.00
#
_symmetry.space_group_name_H-M   'P 1'
#
loop_
_entity.id
_entity.type
_entity.pdbx_description
1 polymer ?
#
loop_
_entity_poly.entity_id
_entity_poly.type
_entity_poly.pdbx_seq_one_letter_code
_entity_poly.pdbx_strand_id
1 'polypeptide(L)'
;MTFFDNLKNKLFKEENSGKGKESLPAGKSKDLQDKIKGLFAKKPDEVEQAVEDLDMSQESKETSSYQRSKQKKPIDTTKPLGKVQAFLSKFTLSPRNPIRRFWRRYHIGKILFIMLAVLVLTVGSYLFYIAKTTNVSDLQDALKATTVIYDKEGNQAGSLSGQKGTYVELDAISDSLENAVIATEDRTFYENSGVNVKRFLLAIVSMGRFGGGSTITQQLAKNAFLTQEQTVTRKAKEFFLSLELTKKYSKQEILTMYLNNAYFGNGVWGVEDASQKYFGTSAANLTVDEAATLAGMLKGPEIYNPIDNIQNATNRRNTVLANMVDDKKLSQADADSAAGVDMASRLDDTYQGTGDDYKYPSYFDAVIEEATKTYGLSEDEIVKNGYKIYTEMDANSQANMQQTYENTYLFPTSESDGSTAQSASVALDPTTGAVRGLVGRVGGTSDTTFRNFNYATQGKRSPGSTIKPLVVYAPALASGWSINKDLPNKPIDYNGYTPTNYGDIETEDIPMYQALANSYNVPAVYLFNQIGIQKGISYGQKFGLNFDNVPEELGISLGGGVTASPLQMAQAYATFANGGEMNTAYFITKIENASGDIIATHSKKSKRVISQSVANQMTSMMLGTFSNGSAVNANYTGYTMAGKTGTVQAEFNKDLTSDQWVIGYTPDVVMTTWIGFDKTDESHYLTGASSGTASTIFSYIAADVLPNTPGTEFTVENAYAADGQTLDYTADPNDSRNSSNKSWTDKASDVVNDVKDQASSLWDKITDSFSGLFR
;
A
#
# COMPACT_ATOMS: atom_id res chain seq x y z
N MET A 1 7.91 9.83 10.95
CA MET A 1 8.78 10.46 11.98
C MET A 1 8.65 11.96 11.85
N THR A 2 7.92 12.58 12.75
CA THR A 2 7.46 13.96 12.62
C THR A 2 8.51 14.97 13.07
N PHE A 3 8.39 16.22 12.62
CA PHE A 3 9.19 17.39 13.01
C PHE A 3 9.49 17.46 14.52
N PHE A 4 8.60 16.94 15.37
CA PHE A 4 8.75 16.88 16.84
C PHE A 4 9.79 15.86 17.31
N ASP A 5 9.97 14.74 16.59
CA ASP A 5 11.01 13.75 16.94
C ASP A 5 12.40 14.30 16.60
N ASN A 6 12.50 15.10 15.54
CA ASN A 6 13.72 15.82 15.19
C ASN A 6 14.06 16.95 16.18
N LEU A 7 13.05 17.64 16.71
CA LEU A 7 13.25 18.68 17.71
C LEU A 7 13.64 18.08 19.07
N LYS A 8 13.05 16.94 19.43
CA LYS A 8 13.38 16.18 20.65
C LYS A 8 14.81 15.64 20.58
N ASN A 9 15.22 15.09 19.45
CA ASN A 9 16.58 14.58 19.26
C ASN A 9 17.64 15.69 19.18
N LYS A 10 17.28 16.89 18.74
CA LYS A 10 18.18 18.05 18.71
C LYS A 10 18.40 18.66 20.11
N LEU A 11 17.36 18.67 20.96
CA LEU A 11 17.44 19.15 22.34
C LEU A 11 18.19 18.20 23.28
N PHE A 12 18.19 16.89 22.99
CA PHE A 12 18.91 15.90 23.82
C PHE A 12 20.33 15.55 23.30
N LYS A 13 20.72 16.03 22.11
CA LYS A 13 22.08 15.83 21.56
C LYS A 13 23.11 16.87 22.00
N GLU A 14 22.68 18.00 22.55
CA GLU A 14 23.60 19.03 23.08
C GLU A 14 24.08 18.75 24.51
N GLU A 15 23.54 17.76 25.22
CA GLU A 15 24.00 17.38 26.57
C GLU A 15 25.24 16.46 26.63
N ASN A 16 25.74 15.97 25.49
CA ASN A 16 26.83 14.97 25.45
C ASN A 16 28.10 15.40 24.70
N SER A 17 28.31 16.71 24.46
CA SER A 17 29.62 17.19 24.01
C SER A 17 30.25 18.09 25.10
N GLY A 18 31.08 17.50 25.94
CA GLY A 18 31.79 18.23 26.97
C GLY A 18 32.82 19.19 26.40
N LYS A 19 32.72 20.45 26.84
CA LYS A 19 33.81 21.32 27.30
C LYS A 19 33.28 22.71 27.69
N GLY A 20 33.56 23.15 28.93
CA GLY A 20 33.47 24.54 29.34
C GLY A 20 32.43 24.80 30.44
N LYS A 21 32.92 24.88 31.67
CA LYS A 21 32.22 25.19 32.91
C LYS A 21 31.55 26.55 32.87
N GLU A 22 30.26 26.62 33.25
CA GLU A 22 29.75 27.54 34.27
C GLU A 22 28.39 27.04 34.75
N SER A 23 28.29 26.83 36.07
CA SER A 23 27.17 26.19 36.76
C SER A 23 26.04 27.17 37.03
N LEU A 24 24.83 26.86 36.52
CA LEU A 24 23.57 27.44 36.99
C LEU A 24 22.89 26.49 38.00
N PRO A 25 22.24 27.00 39.04
CA PRO A 25 21.79 26.20 40.19
C PRO A 25 20.60 25.30 39.83
N ALA A 26 20.65 24.05 40.26
CA ALA A 26 19.80 22.90 39.97
C ALA A 26 18.32 22.99 40.43
N GLY A 27 17.87 24.13 40.93
CA GLY A 27 16.50 24.27 41.48
C GLY A 27 15.42 24.73 40.49
N LYS A 28 15.78 25.33 39.35
CA LYS A 28 14.80 25.97 38.46
C LYS A 28 14.32 25.09 37.27
N SER A 29 15.03 24.03 36.98
CA SER A 29 14.67 23.11 35.88
C SER A 29 13.52 22.15 36.24
N LYS A 30 13.48 21.71 37.50
CA LYS A 30 12.45 20.78 37.99
C LYS A 30 11.07 21.45 38.13
N ASP A 31 11.03 22.71 38.58
CA ASP A 31 9.78 23.47 38.76
C ASP A 31 9.10 23.80 37.42
N LEU A 32 9.86 23.92 36.33
CA LEU A 32 9.33 24.13 34.98
C LEU A 32 8.80 22.81 34.37
N GLN A 33 9.46 21.69 34.59
CA GLN A 33 9.02 20.38 34.16
C GLN A 33 7.76 19.91 34.89
N ASP A 34 7.66 20.17 36.18
CA ASP A 34 6.48 19.81 36.99
C ASP A 34 5.27 20.72 36.68
N LYS A 35 5.49 21.97 36.34
CA LYS A 35 4.44 22.89 35.87
C LYS A 35 3.94 22.54 34.47
N ILE A 36 4.81 22.05 33.59
CA ILE A 36 4.42 21.56 32.26
C ILE A 36 3.64 20.24 32.36
N LYS A 37 4.05 19.31 33.24
CA LYS A 37 3.30 18.09 33.52
C LYS A 37 1.93 18.32 34.13
N GLY A 38 1.80 19.32 35.00
CA GLY A 38 0.52 19.69 35.63
C GLY A 38 -0.49 20.30 34.64
N LEU A 39 -0.04 20.90 33.53
CA LEU A 39 -0.93 21.39 32.47
C LEU A 39 -1.46 20.26 31.56
N PHE A 40 -0.75 19.13 31.51
CA PHE A 40 -1.15 17.96 30.72
C PHE A 40 -2.07 16.97 31.47
N ALA A 41 -2.38 17.21 32.74
CA ALA A 41 -3.15 16.30 33.59
C ALA A 41 -4.63 16.70 33.81
N LYS A 42 -5.09 17.78 33.19
CA LYS A 42 -6.50 18.21 33.29
C LYS A 42 -7.36 17.57 32.23
N LYS A 43 -8.52 17.06 32.64
CA LYS A 43 -9.53 16.46 31.74
C LYS A 43 -10.16 17.53 30.83
N PRO A 44 -10.61 17.14 29.61
CA PRO A 44 -11.19 18.06 28.62
C PRO A 44 -12.37 18.90 29.14
N ASP A 45 -13.19 18.32 30.00
CA ASP A 45 -14.44 18.89 30.48
C ASP A 45 -14.26 20.14 31.42
N GLU A 46 -13.12 20.25 32.08
CA GLU A 46 -12.80 21.43 32.95
C GLU A 46 -12.32 22.66 32.14
N VAL A 47 -12.06 22.48 30.86
CA VAL A 47 -11.63 23.57 29.97
C VAL A 47 -12.81 24.16 29.21
N GLU A 48 -13.81 23.34 28.90
CA GLU A 48 -15.04 23.76 28.18
C GLU A 48 -15.90 24.68 29.05
N GLN A 49 -16.05 24.38 30.35
CA GLN A 49 -16.74 25.23 31.31
C GLN A 49 -16.09 26.60 31.52
N ALA A 50 -14.76 26.68 31.39
CA ALA A 50 -14.00 27.95 31.48
C ALA A 50 -14.17 28.85 30.25
N VAL A 51 -14.68 28.33 29.14
CA VAL A 51 -14.95 29.07 27.89
C VAL A 51 -16.39 29.55 27.84
N GLU A 52 -17.36 28.78 28.39
CA GLU A 52 -18.75 29.20 28.53
C GLU A 52 -18.94 30.36 29.53
N ASP A 53 -18.15 30.40 30.63
CA ASP A 53 -18.15 31.51 31.59
C ASP A 53 -17.63 32.84 31.01
N LEU A 54 -17.01 32.80 29.82
CA LEU A 54 -16.49 34.01 29.13
C LEU A 54 -17.53 34.67 28.21
N ASP A 55 -18.60 33.98 27.79
CA ASP A 55 -19.60 34.49 26.83
C ASP A 55 -20.81 35.14 27.53
N MET A 56 -21.02 34.96 28.86
CA MET A 56 -22.19 35.46 29.59
C MET A 56 -22.02 36.84 30.27
N SER A 57 -20.93 37.58 30.01
CA SER A 57 -20.66 38.86 30.74
C SER A 57 -20.63 40.13 29.86
N GLN A 58 -21.24 40.12 28.67
CA GLN A 58 -21.38 41.33 27.87
C GLN A 58 -22.78 41.63 27.41
N GLU A 59 -23.69 41.84 28.36
CA GLU A 59 -24.86 42.67 28.16
C GLU A 59 -25.18 43.48 29.43
N SER A 60 -25.08 44.75 29.30
CA SER A 60 -25.63 45.89 30.02
C SER A 60 -24.63 46.86 30.63
N LYS A 61 -24.45 48.01 30.04
CA LYS A 61 -24.91 49.33 30.49
C LYS A 61 -24.23 50.48 29.77
N GLU A 62 -25.12 51.32 29.25
CA GLU A 62 -24.82 52.63 28.67
C GLU A 62 -24.29 53.65 29.67
N THR A 63 -23.59 54.60 29.06
CA THR A 63 -23.42 56.04 29.38
C THR A 63 -22.88 56.48 30.77
N SER A 64 -21.70 57.08 30.69
CA SER A 64 -21.49 58.45 31.19
C SER A 64 -20.07 58.96 30.92
N SER A 65 -20.00 60.14 30.34
CA SER A 65 -18.82 60.95 30.12
C SER A 65 -18.10 61.32 31.44
N TYR A 66 -16.76 61.30 31.51
CA TYR A 66 -15.91 62.42 32.00
C TYR A 66 -14.42 62.13 31.77
N GLN A 67 -13.75 63.14 31.36
CA GLN A 67 -12.28 63.18 31.24
C GLN A 67 -11.58 62.99 32.58
N ARG A 68 -10.56 62.15 32.68
CA ARG A 68 -9.41 62.38 33.54
C ARG A 68 -8.17 61.52 33.22
N SER A 69 -7.06 62.20 33.20
CA SER A 69 -5.63 61.88 33.37
C SER A 69 -5.15 60.41 33.36
N LYS A 70 -4.17 60.16 32.52
CA LYS A 70 -3.38 58.94 32.41
C LYS A 70 -2.60 58.63 33.71
N GLN A 71 -3.17 57.80 34.58
CA GLN A 71 -2.39 56.96 35.50
C GLN A 71 -2.57 55.50 35.05
N LYS A 72 -1.45 54.81 34.72
CA LYS A 72 -1.46 53.37 34.42
C LYS A 72 -1.88 52.63 35.68
N LYS A 73 -3.08 52.02 35.68
CA LYS A 73 -3.46 51.06 36.73
C LYS A 73 -2.53 49.84 36.70
N PRO A 74 -2.19 49.27 37.87
CA PRO A 74 -1.41 48.03 37.93
C PRO A 74 -2.17 46.90 37.24
N ILE A 75 -1.45 46.08 36.50
CA ILE A 75 -1.99 44.94 35.76
C ILE A 75 -2.51 43.91 36.78
N ASP A 76 -3.79 43.61 36.77
CA ASP A 76 -4.40 42.57 37.61
C ASP A 76 -3.95 41.18 37.08
N THR A 77 -3.05 40.53 37.82
CA THR A 77 -2.45 39.25 37.46
C THR A 77 -3.32 38.04 37.84
N THR A 78 -4.52 38.27 38.39
CA THR A 78 -5.44 37.17 38.76
C THR A 78 -6.30 36.73 37.60
N LYS A 79 -6.44 37.53 36.55
CA LYS A 79 -7.18 37.18 35.31
C LYS A 79 -6.29 36.59 34.23
N PRO A 80 -6.77 35.66 33.40
CA PRO A 80 -5.98 35.02 32.33
C PRO A 80 -5.31 36.02 31.38
N LEU A 81 -6.02 37.08 31.00
CA LEU A 81 -5.50 38.13 30.12
C LEU A 81 -4.40 38.98 30.82
N GLY A 82 -4.50 39.19 32.15
CA GLY A 82 -3.51 39.85 32.93
C GLY A 82 -2.20 39.06 33.02
N LYS A 83 -2.28 37.73 33.10
CA LYS A 83 -1.10 36.85 33.06
C LYS A 83 -0.39 36.89 31.71
N VAL A 84 -1.13 36.92 30.62
CA VAL A 84 -0.57 37.07 29.25
C VAL A 84 0.06 38.46 29.07
N GLN A 85 -0.59 39.54 29.53
CA GLN A 85 -0.03 40.88 29.49
C GLN A 85 1.21 41.02 30.41
N ALA A 86 1.21 40.41 31.59
CA ALA A 86 2.39 40.39 32.49
C ALA A 86 3.55 39.55 31.89
N PHE A 87 3.27 38.46 31.20
CA PHE A 87 4.24 37.67 30.46
C PHE A 87 4.83 38.45 29.28
N LEU A 88 3.99 39.06 28.46
CA LEU A 88 4.41 39.89 27.33
C LEU A 88 5.18 41.15 27.80
N SER A 89 4.83 41.71 28.96
CA SER A 89 5.55 42.85 29.53
C SER A 89 6.99 42.52 29.98
N LYS A 90 7.28 41.27 30.34
CA LYS A 90 8.64 40.77 30.64
C LYS A 90 9.53 40.72 29.40
N PHE A 91 8.97 40.63 28.21
CA PHE A 91 9.66 40.67 26.90
C PHE A 91 9.78 42.11 26.33
N THR A 92 9.24 43.14 26.99
CA THR A 92 9.46 44.50 26.55
C THR A 92 10.91 44.92 26.91
N LEU A 93 11.74 44.85 25.87
CA LEU A 93 13.12 45.36 25.96
C LEU A 93 13.12 46.83 26.38
N SER A 94 13.99 47.20 27.32
CA SER A 94 14.17 48.59 27.77
C SER A 94 14.27 49.57 26.59
N PRO A 95 13.72 50.79 26.68
CA PRO A 95 13.83 51.82 25.63
C PRO A 95 15.27 52.12 25.20
N ARG A 96 16.25 51.81 26.02
CA ARG A 96 17.71 52.02 25.77
C ARG A 96 18.37 50.84 25.05
N ASN A 97 17.69 49.69 24.84
CA ASN A 97 18.26 48.52 24.18
C ASN A 97 18.55 48.81 22.71
N PRO A 98 19.77 48.60 22.21
CA PRO A 98 20.16 48.88 20.83
C PRO A 98 19.35 48.06 19.81
N ILE A 99 18.93 46.84 20.17
CA ILE A 99 18.07 45.97 19.32
C ILE A 99 16.70 46.60 19.09
N ARG A 100 16.07 47.18 20.15
CA ARG A 100 14.78 47.89 20.03
C ARG A 100 14.88 49.16 19.20
N ARG A 101 16.03 49.88 19.27
CA ARG A 101 16.30 51.05 18.41
C ARG A 101 16.44 50.62 16.94
N PHE A 102 17.16 49.54 16.66
CA PHE A 102 17.31 48.96 15.34
C PHE A 102 15.95 48.53 14.76
N TRP A 103 15.16 47.75 15.52
CA TRP A 103 13.82 47.33 15.13
C TRP A 103 12.86 48.50 14.80
N ARG A 104 12.91 49.58 15.61
CA ARG A 104 12.12 50.79 15.36
C ARG A 104 12.66 51.60 14.20
N ARG A 105 13.96 51.74 14.05
CA ARG A 105 14.61 52.55 13.00
C ARG A 105 14.33 51.98 11.58
N TYR A 106 14.34 50.64 11.47
CA TYR A 106 14.10 49.94 10.18
C TYR A 106 12.70 49.42 10.07
N HIS A 107 11.78 49.74 10.96
CA HIS A 107 10.40 49.32 10.94
C HIS A 107 10.20 47.78 10.76
N ILE A 108 11.14 46.97 11.26
CA ILE A 108 11.22 45.51 11.05
C ILE A 108 9.90 44.83 11.40
N GLY A 109 9.22 45.20 12.48
CA GLY A 109 7.92 44.65 12.85
C GLY A 109 6.84 44.94 11.81
N LYS A 110 6.84 46.13 11.15
CA LYS A 110 5.92 46.46 10.09
C LYS A 110 6.25 45.71 8.81
N ILE A 111 7.53 45.55 8.47
CA ILE A 111 8.01 44.81 7.32
C ILE A 111 7.62 43.35 7.46
N LEU A 112 7.89 42.70 8.61
CA LEU A 112 7.49 41.33 8.90
C LEU A 112 5.96 41.13 8.83
N PHE A 113 5.20 42.10 9.36
CA PHE A 113 3.74 42.05 9.26
C PHE A 113 3.26 42.16 7.80
N ILE A 114 3.84 43.07 7.00
CA ILE A 114 3.51 43.21 5.58
C ILE A 114 3.92 41.94 4.82
N MET A 115 5.12 41.38 5.06
CA MET A 115 5.55 40.13 4.44
C MET A 115 4.61 38.97 4.79
N LEU A 116 4.20 38.85 6.05
CA LEU A 116 3.23 37.84 6.47
C LEU A 116 1.86 38.08 5.82
N ALA A 117 1.39 39.32 5.75
CA ALA A 117 0.14 39.66 5.09
C ALA A 117 0.18 39.34 3.59
N VAL A 118 1.29 39.68 2.90
CA VAL A 118 1.49 39.30 1.48
C VAL A 118 1.53 37.80 1.30
N LEU A 119 2.24 37.07 2.15
CA LEU A 119 2.28 35.61 2.12
C LEU A 119 0.88 35.01 2.28
N VAL A 120 0.13 35.45 3.28
CA VAL A 120 -1.25 34.99 3.53
C VAL A 120 -2.16 35.30 2.35
N LEU A 121 -2.06 36.51 1.77
CA LEU A 121 -2.84 36.88 0.58
C LEU A 121 -2.45 36.06 -0.64
N THR A 122 -1.16 35.83 -0.87
CA THR A 122 -0.69 35.03 -2.01
C THR A 122 -1.16 33.56 -1.90
N VAL A 123 -0.95 32.94 -0.73
CA VAL A 123 -1.39 31.59 -0.47
C VAL A 123 -2.92 31.49 -0.53
N GLY A 124 -3.63 32.43 0.08
CA GLY A 124 -5.09 32.49 0.04
C GLY A 124 -5.64 32.64 -1.39
N SER A 125 -5.03 33.51 -2.20
CA SER A 125 -5.41 33.68 -3.62
C SER A 125 -5.14 32.44 -4.46
N TYR A 126 -4.02 31.77 -4.22
CA TYR A 126 -3.67 30.50 -4.88
C TYR A 126 -4.67 29.39 -4.53
N LEU A 127 -4.98 29.22 -3.25
CA LEU A 127 -5.94 28.22 -2.80
C LEU A 127 -7.37 28.52 -3.27
N PHE A 128 -7.75 29.81 -3.31
CA PHE A 128 -9.02 30.24 -3.88
C PHE A 128 -9.09 29.96 -5.39
N TYR A 129 -8.00 30.20 -6.14
CA TYR A 129 -7.91 29.86 -7.55
C TYR A 129 -8.11 28.36 -7.76
N ILE A 130 -7.44 27.49 -7.00
CA ILE A 130 -7.63 26.04 -7.09
C ILE A 130 -9.09 25.66 -6.81
N ALA A 131 -9.70 26.20 -5.75
CA ALA A 131 -11.11 25.89 -5.44
C ALA A 131 -12.06 26.34 -6.55
N LYS A 132 -11.79 27.47 -7.20
CA LYS A 132 -12.59 27.99 -8.32
C LYS A 132 -12.42 27.20 -9.61
N THR A 133 -11.25 26.62 -9.83
CA THR A 133 -10.97 25.82 -11.03
C THR A 133 -11.34 24.34 -10.84
N THR A 134 -11.58 23.88 -9.61
CA THR A 134 -12.10 22.54 -9.36
C THR A 134 -13.57 22.47 -9.76
N ASN A 135 -13.91 21.56 -10.66
CA ASN A 135 -15.29 21.39 -11.10
C ASN A 135 -16.10 20.69 -9.98
N VAL A 136 -16.96 21.46 -9.31
CA VAL A 136 -17.89 20.95 -8.30
C VAL A 136 -19.30 20.72 -8.86
N SER A 137 -19.51 21.05 -10.17
CA SER A 137 -20.86 21.05 -10.73
C SER A 137 -21.45 19.67 -10.92
N ASP A 138 -20.62 18.68 -11.12
CA ASP A 138 -21.03 17.32 -11.44
C ASP A 138 -20.74 16.34 -10.28
N LEU A 139 -20.58 16.88 -9.05
CA LEU A 139 -20.21 16.09 -7.89
C LEU A 139 -21.22 14.97 -7.60
N GLN A 140 -22.52 15.27 -7.67
CA GLN A 140 -23.55 14.28 -7.42
C GLN A 140 -23.48 13.12 -8.41
N ASP A 141 -23.26 13.43 -9.70
CA ASP A 141 -23.10 12.42 -10.74
C ASP A 141 -21.75 11.67 -10.59
N ALA A 142 -20.68 12.40 -10.25
CA ALA A 142 -19.38 11.78 -10.00
C ALA A 142 -19.39 10.85 -8.78
N LEU A 143 -20.11 11.19 -7.71
CA LEU A 143 -20.27 10.33 -6.54
C LEU A 143 -21.22 9.15 -6.77
N LYS A 144 -22.12 9.24 -7.76
CA LYS A 144 -22.89 8.10 -8.28
C LYS A 144 -22.06 7.27 -9.27
N ALA A 145 -20.98 7.82 -9.83
CA ALA A 145 -20.15 7.14 -10.81
C ALA A 145 -19.34 6.00 -10.16
N THR A 146 -19.34 4.86 -10.81
CA THR A 146 -18.65 3.65 -10.42
C THR A 146 -17.23 3.67 -10.97
N THR A 147 -16.24 3.25 -10.19
CA THR A 147 -14.89 3.04 -10.73
C THR A 147 -14.89 1.81 -11.63
N VAL A 148 -14.43 1.99 -12.85
CA VAL A 148 -14.39 0.96 -13.88
C VAL A 148 -12.95 0.55 -14.14
N ILE A 149 -12.72 -0.76 -14.20
CA ILE A 149 -11.44 -1.34 -14.60
C ILE A 149 -11.56 -1.80 -16.05
N TYR A 150 -10.61 -1.37 -16.88
CA TYR A 150 -10.53 -1.68 -18.30
C TYR A 150 -9.39 -2.65 -18.57
N ASP A 151 -9.59 -3.58 -19.50
CA ASP A 151 -8.58 -4.49 -20.01
C ASP A 151 -7.58 -3.78 -20.96
N LYS A 152 -6.63 -4.54 -21.50
CA LYS A 152 -5.60 -4.02 -22.41
C LYS A 152 -6.15 -3.51 -23.75
N GLU A 153 -7.30 -3.99 -24.17
CA GLU A 153 -8.01 -3.55 -25.38
C GLU A 153 -8.89 -2.32 -25.12
N GLY A 154 -9.06 -1.90 -23.87
CA GLY A 154 -9.90 -0.79 -23.46
C GLY A 154 -11.38 -1.17 -23.29
N ASN A 155 -11.71 -2.45 -23.22
CA ASN A 155 -13.06 -2.92 -22.86
C ASN A 155 -13.22 -2.92 -21.34
N GLN A 156 -14.46 -2.76 -20.87
CA GLN A 156 -14.75 -2.88 -19.44
C GLN A 156 -14.53 -4.33 -18.99
N ALA A 157 -13.58 -4.51 -18.08
CA ALA A 157 -13.26 -5.79 -17.46
C ALA A 157 -14.12 -6.08 -16.24
N GLY A 158 -14.53 -5.03 -15.56
CA GLY A 158 -15.39 -5.07 -14.39
C GLY A 158 -15.46 -3.70 -13.73
N SER A 159 -16.11 -3.65 -12.58
CA SER A 159 -16.24 -2.41 -11.85
C SER A 159 -16.15 -2.64 -10.34
N LEU A 160 -15.91 -1.56 -9.60
CA LEU A 160 -15.92 -1.56 -8.15
C LEU A 160 -17.25 -1.02 -7.59
N SER A 161 -18.32 -1.05 -8.40
CA SER A 161 -19.63 -0.48 -8.07
C SER A 161 -20.31 -1.17 -6.89
N GLY A 162 -20.11 -2.45 -6.74
CA GLY A 162 -20.63 -3.23 -5.63
C GLY A 162 -20.19 -2.76 -4.25
N GLN A 163 -19.28 -1.83 -4.23
CA GLN A 163 -18.64 -1.31 -3.02
C GLN A 163 -19.14 0.08 -2.61
N LYS A 164 -19.88 0.78 -3.49
CA LYS A 164 -20.40 2.13 -3.20
C LYS A 164 -21.69 2.14 -2.41
N GLY A 165 -22.33 1.02 -2.25
CA GLY A 165 -23.60 0.90 -1.59
C GLY A 165 -24.78 1.41 -2.44
N THR A 166 -25.94 0.97 -2.01
CA THR A 166 -27.22 1.36 -2.59
C THR A 166 -27.50 2.83 -2.26
N TYR A 167 -27.66 3.66 -3.29
CA TYR A 167 -27.99 5.06 -3.11
C TYR A 167 -29.44 5.23 -2.70
N VAL A 168 -29.68 6.00 -1.64
CA VAL A 168 -31.03 6.36 -1.16
C VAL A 168 -31.14 7.88 -1.01
N GLU A 169 -32.31 8.44 -1.33
CA GLU A 169 -32.59 9.85 -1.07
C GLU A 169 -32.78 10.10 0.44
N LEU A 170 -32.69 11.37 0.87
CA LEU A 170 -32.71 11.71 2.29
C LEU A 170 -34.03 11.31 2.98
N ASP A 171 -35.13 11.37 2.28
CA ASP A 171 -36.44 10.96 2.77
C ASP A 171 -36.59 9.44 2.98
N ALA A 172 -35.70 8.65 2.43
CA ALA A 172 -35.53 7.22 2.69
C ALA A 172 -34.48 6.91 3.76
N ILE A 173 -34.03 7.89 4.52
CA ILE A 173 -33.12 7.74 5.67
C ILE A 173 -33.87 8.17 6.95
N SER A 174 -33.69 7.42 8.03
CA SER A 174 -34.40 7.72 9.28
C SER A 174 -33.99 9.08 9.87
N ASP A 175 -34.94 9.83 10.39
CA ASP A 175 -34.70 11.07 11.13
C ASP A 175 -33.75 10.87 12.32
N SER A 176 -33.77 9.66 12.92
CA SER A 176 -32.86 9.29 14.01
C SER A 176 -31.40 9.32 13.57
N LEU A 177 -31.11 8.84 12.37
CA LEU A 177 -29.71 8.84 11.83
C LEU A 177 -29.29 10.25 11.43
N GLU A 178 -30.14 11.01 10.75
CA GLU A 178 -29.86 12.40 10.42
C GLU A 178 -29.49 13.19 11.67
N ASN A 179 -30.33 13.11 12.70
CA ASN A 179 -30.13 13.78 13.99
C ASN A 179 -28.87 13.30 14.72
N ALA A 180 -28.54 12.00 14.68
CA ALA A 180 -27.37 11.42 15.32
C ALA A 180 -26.07 11.92 14.65
N VAL A 181 -26.06 11.98 13.31
CA VAL A 181 -24.91 12.46 12.52
C VAL A 181 -24.71 13.96 12.76
N ILE A 182 -25.76 14.77 12.67
CA ILE A 182 -25.67 16.23 12.87
C ILE A 182 -25.22 16.56 14.29
N ALA A 183 -25.81 15.94 15.31
CA ALA A 183 -25.47 16.17 16.71
C ALA A 183 -24.02 15.77 17.04
N THR A 184 -23.45 14.80 16.30
CA THR A 184 -22.12 14.29 16.58
C THR A 184 -21.04 14.97 15.73
N GLU A 185 -21.28 15.16 14.44
CA GLU A 185 -20.27 15.64 13.50
C GLU A 185 -20.33 17.17 13.31
N ASP A 186 -21.54 17.75 13.21
CA ASP A 186 -21.70 19.19 12.91
C ASP A 186 -23.03 19.74 13.40
N ARG A 187 -23.14 20.12 14.68
CA ARG A 187 -24.37 20.70 15.29
C ARG A 187 -24.86 21.96 14.61
N THR A 188 -24.00 22.63 13.86
CA THR A 188 -24.35 23.87 13.14
C THR A 188 -24.61 23.63 11.65
N PHE A 189 -24.77 22.39 11.22
CA PHE A 189 -24.79 22.00 9.81
C PHE A 189 -25.77 22.83 8.97
N TYR A 190 -27.02 22.96 9.42
CA TYR A 190 -28.03 23.72 8.71
C TYR A 190 -27.84 25.27 8.77
N GLU A 191 -27.03 25.76 9.71
CA GLU A 191 -26.79 27.18 9.96
C GLU A 191 -25.51 27.68 9.31
N ASN A 192 -24.47 26.82 9.19
CA ASN A 192 -23.17 27.25 8.70
C ASN A 192 -23.14 27.34 7.16
N SER A 193 -22.20 28.12 6.63
CA SER A 193 -21.96 28.30 5.19
C SER A 193 -20.99 27.24 4.60
N GLY A 194 -21.00 26.02 5.10
CA GLY A 194 -20.10 24.92 4.72
C GLY A 194 -18.86 24.84 5.61
N VAL A 195 -18.58 25.85 6.40
CA VAL A 195 -17.46 25.93 7.34
C VAL A 195 -17.90 26.57 8.65
N ASN A 196 -17.40 26.09 9.78
CA ASN A 196 -17.55 26.77 11.06
C ASN A 196 -16.26 27.57 11.35
N VAL A 197 -16.28 28.87 11.01
CA VAL A 197 -15.11 29.75 11.11
C VAL A 197 -14.58 29.84 12.56
N LYS A 198 -15.46 29.83 13.56
CA LYS A 198 -15.04 29.88 14.97
C LYS A 198 -14.29 28.62 15.36
N ARG A 199 -14.83 27.43 15.05
CA ARG A 199 -14.15 26.14 15.30
C ARG A 199 -12.88 25.98 14.47
N PHE A 200 -12.89 26.43 13.23
CA PHE A 200 -11.71 26.38 12.36
C PHE A 200 -10.54 27.20 12.95
N LEU A 201 -10.81 28.44 13.40
CA LEU A 201 -9.79 29.28 14.05
C LEU A 201 -9.32 28.67 15.38
N LEU A 202 -10.23 28.07 16.16
CA LEU A 202 -9.87 27.39 17.40
C LEU A 202 -8.98 26.16 17.13
N ALA A 203 -9.28 25.39 16.10
CA ALA A 203 -8.47 24.23 15.70
C ALA A 203 -7.06 24.63 15.27
N ILE A 204 -6.90 25.74 14.52
CA ILE A 204 -5.59 26.31 14.17
C ILE A 204 -4.81 26.74 15.42
N VAL A 205 -5.43 27.51 16.31
CA VAL A 205 -4.77 28.03 17.52
C VAL A 205 -4.40 26.92 18.50
N SER A 206 -5.25 25.88 18.61
CA SER A 206 -5.05 24.72 19.50
C SER A 206 -4.17 23.61 18.88
N MET A 207 -3.75 23.76 17.60
CA MET A 207 -3.11 22.69 16.83
C MET A 207 -3.92 21.38 16.84
N GLY A 208 -5.25 21.49 16.78
CA GLY A 208 -6.16 20.34 16.76
C GLY A 208 -6.42 19.66 18.12
N ARG A 209 -5.90 20.21 19.23
CA ARG A 209 -6.02 19.58 20.57
C ARG A 209 -7.43 19.64 21.17
N PHE A 210 -8.26 20.57 20.75
CA PHE A 210 -9.64 20.76 21.25
C PHE A 210 -10.71 20.18 20.31
N GLY A 211 -10.41 19.06 19.65
CA GLY A 211 -11.35 18.36 18.78
C GLY A 211 -11.29 18.79 17.31
N GLY A 212 -11.80 17.96 16.41
CA GLY A 212 -11.91 18.25 14.99
C GLY A 212 -12.98 19.32 14.72
N GLY A 213 -12.59 20.44 14.14
CA GLY A 213 -13.52 21.51 13.77
C GLY A 213 -14.09 21.38 12.37
N SER A 214 -14.05 20.18 11.75
CA SER A 214 -14.51 19.98 10.37
C SER A 214 -16.04 19.81 10.36
N THR A 215 -16.70 20.49 9.44
CA THR A 215 -18.13 20.35 9.16
C THR A 215 -18.39 19.12 8.29
N ILE A 216 -19.65 18.67 8.20
CA ILE A 216 -20.09 17.62 7.26
C ILE A 216 -19.70 18.01 5.82
N THR A 217 -19.92 19.28 5.42
CA THR A 217 -19.53 19.76 4.09
C THR A 217 -18.02 19.68 3.86
N GLN A 218 -17.20 19.95 4.89
CA GLN A 218 -15.75 19.79 4.79
C GLN A 218 -15.32 18.34 4.68
N GLN A 219 -16.00 17.43 5.37
CA GLN A 219 -15.77 15.99 5.26
C GLN A 219 -16.15 15.50 3.86
N LEU A 220 -17.30 15.93 3.31
CA LEU A 220 -17.68 15.63 1.93
C LEU A 220 -16.64 16.18 0.93
N ALA A 221 -16.23 17.44 1.07
CA ALA A 221 -15.21 18.04 0.21
C ALA A 221 -13.87 17.28 0.27
N LYS A 222 -13.48 16.84 1.47
CA LYS A 222 -12.28 16.01 1.66
C LYS A 222 -12.43 14.68 0.92
N ASN A 223 -13.53 13.99 1.13
CA ASN A 223 -13.74 12.63 0.60
C ASN A 223 -13.94 12.62 -0.92
N ALA A 224 -14.47 13.70 -1.49
CA ALA A 224 -14.79 13.78 -2.92
C ALA A 224 -13.67 14.35 -3.80
N PHE A 225 -12.82 15.24 -3.27
CA PHE A 225 -11.88 16.01 -4.10
C PHE A 225 -10.42 16.00 -3.61
N LEU A 226 -10.13 15.42 -2.41
CA LEU A 226 -8.83 15.59 -1.78
C LEU A 226 -8.28 14.24 -1.30
N THR A 227 -6.93 14.17 -1.20
CA THR A 227 -6.23 13.01 -0.66
C THR A 227 -6.32 12.92 0.86
N GLN A 228 -6.04 11.75 1.45
CA GLN A 228 -6.02 11.54 2.90
C GLN A 228 -4.80 12.17 3.61
N GLU A 229 -3.90 12.81 2.87
CA GLU A 229 -2.73 13.49 3.45
C GLU A 229 -3.12 14.53 4.50
N GLN A 230 -2.46 14.53 5.65
CA GLN A 230 -2.69 15.49 6.72
C GLN A 230 -1.82 16.75 6.55
N THR A 231 -2.04 17.53 5.48
CA THR A 231 -1.28 18.76 5.21
C THR A 231 -2.12 20.01 5.44
N VAL A 232 -1.46 21.13 5.78
CA VAL A 232 -2.12 22.44 5.90
C VAL A 232 -2.71 22.87 4.56
N THR A 233 -2.03 22.59 3.46
CA THR A 233 -2.49 22.90 2.10
C THR A 233 -3.78 22.17 1.78
N ARG A 234 -3.86 20.87 2.09
CA ARG A 234 -5.10 20.10 1.92
C ARG A 234 -6.25 20.70 2.74
N LYS A 235 -5.98 21.02 4.02
CA LYS A 235 -7.03 21.60 4.90
C LYS A 235 -7.52 22.96 4.41
N ALA A 236 -6.66 23.74 3.78
CA ALA A 236 -7.07 25.00 3.17
C ALA A 236 -7.88 24.79 1.88
N LYS A 237 -7.50 23.82 1.03
CA LYS A 237 -8.33 23.41 -0.13
C LYS A 237 -9.73 22.97 0.31
N GLU A 238 -9.81 22.10 1.31
CA GLU A 238 -11.05 21.63 1.92
C GLU A 238 -11.96 22.80 2.36
N PHE A 239 -11.39 23.81 3.02
CA PHE A 239 -12.12 25.00 3.42
C PHE A 239 -12.77 25.74 2.24
N PHE A 240 -12.01 26.00 1.17
CA PHE A 240 -12.54 26.73 0.01
C PHE A 240 -13.53 25.89 -0.80
N LEU A 241 -13.27 24.59 -0.99
CA LEU A 241 -14.20 23.67 -1.67
C LEU A 241 -15.54 23.55 -0.93
N SER A 242 -15.52 23.53 0.40
CA SER A 242 -16.75 23.50 1.20
C SER A 242 -17.62 24.73 1.01
N LEU A 243 -17.02 25.91 0.81
CA LEU A 243 -17.76 27.12 0.49
C LEU A 243 -18.38 27.05 -0.91
N GLU A 244 -17.68 26.48 -1.90
CA GLU A 244 -18.22 26.33 -3.25
C GLU A 244 -19.34 25.28 -3.28
N LEU A 245 -19.17 24.15 -2.58
CA LEU A 245 -20.23 23.14 -2.45
C LEU A 245 -21.53 23.72 -1.85
N THR A 246 -21.43 24.49 -0.76
CA THR A 246 -22.62 25.10 -0.12
C THR A 246 -23.30 26.16 -0.99
N LYS A 247 -22.61 26.73 -2.00
CA LYS A 247 -23.25 27.61 -2.99
C LYS A 247 -23.99 26.83 -4.07
N LYS A 248 -23.51 25.64 -4.40
CA LYS A 248 -24.01 24.82 -5.51
C LYS A 248 -25.16 23.91 -5.07
N TYR A 249 -25.06 23.29 -3.90
CA TYR A 249 -25.96 22.28 -3.39
C TYR A 249 -26.66 22.76 -2.12
N SER A 250 -27.91 22.34 -1.93
CA SER A 250 -28.66 22.52 -0.68
C SER A 250 -28.02 21.69 0.45
N LYS A 251 -28.38 22.01 1.68
CA LYS A 251 -27.91 21.23 2.84
C LYS A 251 -28.41 19.79 2.82
N GLN A 252 -29.62 19.58 2.34
CA GLN A 252 -30.19 18.23 2.17
C GLN A 252 -29.38 17.42 1.16
N GLU A 253 -29.08 17.97 -0.04
CA GLU A 253 -28.27 17.29 -1.04
C GLU A 253 -26.86 17.00 -0.53
N ILE A 254 -26.25 17.91 0.24
CA ILE A 254 -24.92 17.69 0.85
C ILE A 254 -24.98 16.55 1.85
N LEU A 255 -26.01 16.48 2.69
CA LEU A 255 -26.16 15.40 3.68
C LEU A 255 -26.44 14.06 3.00
N THR A 256 -27.30 14.06 1.99
CA THR A 256 -27.58 12.87 1.17
C THR A 256 -26.30 12.32 0.55
N MET A 257 -25.52 13.18 -0.14
CA MET A 257 -24.24 12.80 -0.72
C MET A 257 -23.26 12.27 0.33
N TYR A 258 -23.21 12.89 1.50
CA TYR A 258 -22.34 12.48 2.60
C TYR A 258 -22.67 11.08 3.11
N LEU A 259 -23.94 10.80 3.42
CA LEU A 259 -24.39 9.54 3.99
C LEU A 259 -24.28 8.37 2.99
N ASN A 260 -24.57 8.61 1.71
CA ASN A 260 -24.45 7.59 0.68
C ASN A 260 -22.99 7.25 0.29
N ASN A 261 -22.04 8.14 0.61
CA ASN A 261 -20.63 7.93 0.28
C ASN A 261 -19.74 7.76 1.51
N ALA A 262 -20.31 7.54 2.68
CA ALA A 262 -19.57 7.24 3.89
C ALA A 262 -19.17 5.77 3.93
N TYR A 263 -17.97 5.49 4.42
CA TYR A 263 -17.47 4.14 4.70
C TYR A 263 -17.85 3.73 6.11
N PHE A 264 -18.38 2.52 6.26
CA PHE A 264 -18.87 1.99 7.53
C PHE A 264 -18.10 0.75 8.03
N GLY A 265 -16.94 0.44 7.47
CA GLY A 265 -16.16 -0.76 7.81
C GLY A 265 -16.63 -2.03 7.07
N ASN A 266 -15.82 -3.09 7.16
CA ASN A 266 -16.09 -4.39 6.53
C ASN A 266 -16.43 -4.29 5.03
N GLY A 267 -15.78 -3.37 4.30
CA GLY A 267 -16.01 -3.16 2.87
C GLY A 267 -17.34 -2.49 2.52
N VAL A 268 -18.13 -2.03 3.49
CA VAL A 268 -19.49 -1.51 3.29
C VAL A 268 -19.50 0.02 3.18
N TRP A 269 -20.13 0.49 2.12
CA TRP A 269 -20.28 1.91 1.78
C TRP A 269 -21.74 2.30 1.68
N GLY A 270 -22.03 3.54 2.05
CA GLY A 270 -23.39 4.03 2.04
C GLY A 270 -24.23 3.52 3.20
N VAL A 271 -25.18 4.36 3.60
CA VAL A 271 -25.96 4.13 4.80
C VAL A 271 -26.96 2.99 4.64
N GLU A 272 -27.49 2.78 3.43
CA GLU A 272 -28.47 1.70 3.18
C GLU A 272 -27.81 0.32 3.35
N ASP A 273 -26.66 0.12 2.71
CA ASP A 273 -25.95 -1.15 2.80
C ASP A 273 -25.38 -1.39 4.20
N ALA A 274 -24.95 -0.32 4.90
CA ALA A 274 -24.53 -0.43 6.28
C ALA A 274 -25.69 -0.84 7.20
N SER A 275 -26.90 -0.34 6.95
CA SER A 275 -28.10 -0.73 7.71
C SER A 275 -28.42 -2.20 7.52
N GLN A 276 -28.32 -2.70 6.29
CA GLN A 276 -28.53 -4.12 5.98
C GLN A 276 -27.41 -5.00 6.53
N LYS A 277 -26.15 -4.55 6.44
CA LYS A 277 -24.98 -5.29 6.93
C LYS A 277 -24.95 -5.48 8.43
N TYR A 278 -25.29 -4.45 9.17
CA TYR A 278 -25.17 -4.48 10.61
C TYR A 278 -26.48 -4.82 11.34
N PHE A 279 -27.64 -4.50 10.75
CA PHE A 279 -28.92 -4.56 11.45
C PHE A 279 -30.04 -5.23 10.65
N GLY A 280 -29.77 -5.77 9.47
CA GLY A 280 -30.73 -6.47 8.64
C GLY A 280 -31.97 -5.63 8.25
N THR A 281 -31.82 -4.30 8.23
CA THR A 281 -32.92 -3.37 7.96
C THR A 281 -32.53 -2.29 6.97
N SER A 282 -33.50 -1.57 6.38
CA SER A 282 -33.22 -0.39 5.56
C SER A 282 -32.85 0.83 6.38
N ALA A 283 -32.15 1.78 5.79
CA ALA A 283 -31.78 3.06 6.41
C ALA A 283 -33.01 3.86 6.91
N ALA A 284 -34.16 3.69 6.27
CA ALA A 284 -35.43 4.33 6.68
C ALA A 284 -35.96 3.81 8.03
N ASN A 285 -35.67 2.57 8.36
CA ASN A 285 -36.27 1.86 9.50
C ASN A 285 -35.36 1.74 10.73
N LEU A 286 -34.16 2.38 10.67
CA LEU A 286 -33.21 2.35 11.78
C LEU A 286 -33.82 2.88 13.08
N THR A 287 -33.70 2.11 14.15
CA THR A 287 -34.03 2.54 15.52
C THR A 287 -33.00 3.56 16.02
N VAL A 288 -33.30 4.23 17.15
CA VAL A 288 -32.39 5.26 17.71
C VAL A 288 -31.02 4.70 18.07
N ASP A 289 -30.95 3.49 18.64
CA ASP A 289 -29.70 2.84 19.02
C ASP A 289 -28.87 2.39 17.80
N GLU A 290 -29.53 1.88 16.76
CA GLU A 290 -28.88 1.50 15.49
C GLU A 290 -28.35 2.74 14.75
N ALA A 291 -29.16 3.77 14.62
CA ALA A 291 -28.82 5.06 14.06
C ALA A 291 -27.60 5.71 14.77
N ALA A 292 -27.62 5.70 16.11
CA ALA A 292 -26.50 6.21 16.91
C ALA A 292 -25.21 5.37 16.72
N THR A 293 -25.35 4.06 16.49
CA THR A 293 -24.22 3.18 16.20
C THR A 293 -23.59 3.54 14.86
N LEU A 294 -24.36 3.62 13.77
CA LEU A 294 -23.85 3.99 12.44
C LEU A 294 -23.24 5.40 12.47
N ALA A 295 -23.88 6.38 13.08
CA ALA A 295 -23.31 7.72 13.25
C ALA A 295 -21.97 7.68 14.03
N GLY A 296 -21.88 6.78 15.00
CA GLY A 296 -20.66 6.56 15.77
C GLY A 296 -19.50 6.01 14.95
N MET A 297 -19.78 5.13 14.01
CA MET A 297 -18.79 4.49 13.13
C MET A 297 -18.10 5.49 12.17
N LEU A 298 -18.74 6.58 11.79
CA LEU A 298 -18.16 7.61 10.89
C LEU A 298 -16.85 8.21 11.40
N LYS A 299 -16.58 8.17 12.71
CA LYS A 299 -15.34 8.63 13.31
C LYS A 299 -14.15 7.69 13.03
N GLY A 300 -14.39 6.41 12.89
CA GLY A 300 -13.37 5.38 12.69
C GLY A 300 -14.05 4.03 12.48
N PRO A 301 -14.45 3.73 11.24
CA PRO A 301 -15.25 2.54 10.91
C PRO A 301 -14.61 1.23 11.38
N GLU A 302 -13.30 1.07 11.19
CA GLU A 302 -12.56 -0.13 11.62
C GLU A 302 -12.41 -0.26 13.15
N ILE A 303 -12.57 0.85 13.90
CA ILE A 303 -12.40 0.86 15.36
C ILE A 303 -13.75 0.64 16.07
N TYR A 304 -14.83 1.16 15.49
CA TYR A 304 -16.16 1.21 16.10
C TYR A 304 -17.18 0.29 15.42
N ASN A 305 -16.71 -0.65 14.63
CA ASN A 305 -17.47 -1.70 13.97
C ASN A 305 -18.03 -2.67 15.04
N PRO A 306 -19.36 -2.87 15.13
CA PRO A 306 -19.95 -3.72 16.15
C PRO A 306 -19.71 -5.23 15.93
N ILE A 307 -19.42 -5.67 14.70
CA ILE A 307 -19.05 -7.05 14.40
C ILE A 307 -17.66 -7.35 14.97
N ASP A 308 -16.68 -6.45 14.71
CA ASP A 308 -15.29 -6.68 15.08
C ASP A 308 -14.99 -6.32 16.54
N ASN A 309 -15.66 -5.26 17.06
CA ASN A 309 -15.45 -4.81 18.43
C ASN A 309 -16.72 -4.21 19.06
N ILE A 310 -17.55 -5.07 19.58
CA ILE A 310 -18.85 -4.73 20.14
C ILE A 310 -18.76 -3.73 21.33
N GLN A 311 -17.68 -3.83 22.13
CA GLN A 311 -17.49 -2.95 23.28
C GLN A 311 -17.17 -1.52 22.85
N ASN A 312 -16.28 -1.35 21.85
CA ASN A 312 -15.95 -0.04 21.31
C ASN A 312 -17.18 0.58 20.62
N ALA A 313 -17.93 -0.22 19.86
CA ALA A 313 -19.16 0.21 19.20
C ALA A 313 -20.20 0.69 20.23
N THR A 314 -20.45 -0.09 21.32
CA THR A 314 -21.37 0.27 22.38
C THR A 314 -20.98 1.57 23.08
N ASN A 315 -19.70 1.71 23.44
CA ASN A 315 -19.19 2.94 24.08
C ASN A 315 -19.34 4.16 23.16
N ARG A 316 -19.10 3.97 21.88
CA ARG A 316 -19.22 5.05 20.88
C ARG A 316 -20.69 5.40 20.62
N ARG A 317 -21.59 4.41 20.49
CA ARG A 317 -23.05 4.61 20.43
C ARG A 317 -23.53 5.48 21.59
N ASN A 318 -23.16 5.13 22.82
CA ASN A 318 -23.59 5.88 24.02
C ASN A 318 -23.07 7.32 24.01
N THR A 319 -21.86 7.55 23.45
CA THR A 319 -21.36 8.92 23.22
C THR A 319 -22.23 9.69 22.22
N VAL A 320 -22.68 9.06 21.14
CA VAL A 320 -23.58 9.68 20.15
C VAL A 320 -24.92 10.02 20.77
N LEU A 321 -25.52 9.08 21.55
CA LEU A 321 -26.75 9.32 22.24
C LEU A 321 -26.68 10.53 23.20
N ALA A 322 -25.58 10.64 23.94
CA ALA A 322 -25.35 11.81 24.81
C ALA A 322 -25.25 13.11 23.97
N ASN A 323 -24.56 13.08 22.82
CA ASN A 323 -24.49 14.22 21.91
C ASN A 323 -25.87 14.64 21.37
N MET A 324 -26.76 13.67 21.07
CA MET A 324 -28.12 13.94 20.64
C MET A 324 -28.96 14.61 21.74
N VAL A 325 -28.76 14.20 23.00
CA VAL A 325 -29.42 14.84 24.16
C VAL A 325 -28.93 16.27 24.34
N ASP A 326 -27.61 16.48 24.30
CA ASP A 326 -26.99 17.81 24.40
C ASP A 326 -27.47 18.75 23.29
N ASP A 327 -27.68 18.23 22.08
CA ASP A 327 -28.19 18.98 20.92
C ASP A 327 -29.74 19.08 20.91
N LYS A 328 -30.42 18.60 21.97
CA LYS A 328 -31.88 18.61 22.11
C LYS A 328 -32.64 17.88 20.99
N LYS A 329 -32.00 16.91 20.36
CA LYS A 329 -32.56 16.06 19.31
C LYS A 329 -33.15 14.75 19.87
N LEU A 330 -32.84 14.42 21.13
CA LEU A 330 -33.33 13.23 21.81
C LEU A 330 -33.64 13.56 23.28
N SER A 331 -34.66 12.95 23.85
CA SER A 331 -34.89 13.08 25.28
C SER A 331 -33.92 12.20 26.08
N GLN A 332 -33.61 12.57 27.33
CA GLN A 332 -32.77 11.75 28.19
C GLN A 332 -33.36 10.34 28.39
N ALA A 333 -34.68 10.24 28.54
CA ALA A 333 -35.36 8.95 28.74
C ALA A 333 -35.21 8.01 27.52
N ASP A 334 -35.33 8.55 26.31
CA ASP A 334 -35.14 7.78 25.06
C ASP A 334 -33.69 7.39 24.89
N ALA A 335 -32.75 8.28 25.22
CA ALA A 335 -31.34 7.98 25.21
C ALA A 335 -30.96 6.85 26.19
N ASP A 336 -31.49 6.90 27.41
CA ASP A 336 -31.25 5.85 28.41
C ASP A 336 -31.83 4.51 27.94
N SER A 337 -33.03 4.53 27.33
CA SER A 337 -33.65 3.34 26.74
C SER A 337 -32.77 2.74 25.61
N ALA A 338 -32.34 3.58 24.66
CA ALA A 338 -31.48 3.17 23.55
C ALA A 338 -30.11 2.67 24.03
N ALA A 339 -29.52 3.30 25.06
CA ALA A 339 -28.26 2.86 25.66
C ALA A 339 -28.37 1.51 26.37
N GLY A 340 -29.55 1.17 26.88
CA GLY A 340 -29.83 -0.10 27.55
C GLY A 340 -30.01 -1.29 26.61
N VAL A 341 -30.13 -1.07 25.31
CA VAL A 341 -30.26 -2.15 24.30
C VAL A 341 -28.93 -2.89 24.16
N ASP A 342 -29.00 -4.23 24.22
CA ASP A 342 -27.85 -5.07 23.96
C ASP A 342 -27.48 -5.01 22.46
N MET A 343 -26.26 -4.55 22.18
CA MET A 343 -25.73 -4.41 20.81
C MET A 343 -25.70 -5.74 20.05
N ALA A 344 -25.35 -6.85 20.73
CA ALA A 344 -25.27 -8.15 20.10
C ALA A 344 -26.60 -8.63 19.56
N SER A 345 -27.69 -8.27 20.25
CA SER A 345 -29.08 -8.65 19.86
C SER A 345 -29.61 -7.89 18.63
N ARG A 346 -28.87 -6.85 18.19
CA ARG A 346 -29.21 -6.03 17.01
C ARG A 346 -28.52 -6.48 15.76
N LEU A 347 -27.42 -7.24 15.89
CA LEU A 347 -26.63 -7.64 14.73
C LEU A 347 -27.38 -8.67 13.88
N ASP A 348 -27.65 -8.30 12.65
CA ASP A 348 -28.27 -9.15 11.64
C ASP A 348 -27.71 -8.76 10.27
N ASP A 349 -27.02 -9.70 9.60
CA ASP A 349 -26.37 -9.46 8.31
C ASP A 349 -27.26 -10.00 7.18
N THR A 350 -28.05 -9.13 6.59
CA THR A 350 -28.83 -9.43 5.39
C THR A 350 -28.24 -8.85 4.11
N TYR A 351 -27.04 -8.24 4.21
CA TYR A 351 -26.38 -7.61 3.07
C TYR A 351 -25.88 -8.67 2.07
N GLN A 352 -26.43 -8.67 0.88
CA GLN A 352 -26.12 -9.63 -0.17
C GLN A 352 -24.92 -9.20 -1.05
N GLY A 353 -24.34 -8.01 -0.79
CA GLY A 353 -23.44 -7.41 -1.76
C GLY A 353 -24.20 -6.92 -3.01
N THR A 354 -23.52 -6.19 -3.86
CA THR A 354 -24.09 -5.77 -5.14
C THR A 354 -23.40 -6.53 -6.27
N GLY A 355 -23.66 -7.83 -6.43
CA GLY A 355 -23.43 -8.72 -7.56
C GLY A 355 -22.27 -8.46 -8.55
N ASP A 356 -22.10 -9.35 -9.44
CA ASP A 356 -21.34 -9.55 -10.72
C ASP A 356 -20.19 -8.62 -11.19
N ASP A 357 -19.99 -7.45 -10.62
CA ASP A 357 -19.02 -6.46 -11.15
C ASP A 357 -17.57 -6.67 -10.68
N TYR A 358 -17.35 -7.36 -9.53
CA TYR A 358 -16.04 -7.69 -8.99
C TYR A 358 -15.52 -9.02 -9.52
N LYS A 359 -15.58 -9.15 -10.84
CA LYS A 359 -15.45 -10.41 -11.60
C LYS A 359 -14.10 -11.12 -11.41
N TYR A 360 -13.01 -10.38 -11.19
CA TYR A 360 -11.65 -10.91 -11.05
C TYR A 360 -11.03 -10.41 -9.72
N PRO A 361 -11.46 -10.94 -8.57
CA PRO A 361 -11.11 -10.36 -7.26
C PRO A 361 -9.62 -10.20 -7.05
N SER A 362 -8.82 -11.24 -7.29
CA SER A 362 -7.37 -11.18 -7.07
C SER A 362 -6.67 -10.18 -7.99
N TYR A 363 -7.09 -10.05 -9.24
CA TYR A 363 -6.53 -9.09 -10.18
C TYR A 363 -6.91 -7.66 -9.76
N PHE A 364 -8.17 -7.43 -9.44
CA PHE A 364 -8.67 -6.12 -9.03
C PHE A 364 -8.08 -5.67 -7.69
N ASP A 365 -7.89 -6.60 -6.73
CA ASP A 365 -7.16 -6.33 -5.49
C ASP A 365 -5.72 -5.87 -5.74
N ALA A 366 -5.04 -6.50 -6.70
CA ALA A 366 -3.68 -6.11 -7.08
C ALA A 366 -3.67 -4.73 -7.78
N VAL A 367 -4.67 -4.41 -8.59
CA VAL A 367 -4.86 -3.07 -9.19
C VAL A 367 -5.07 -2.02 -8.10
N ILE A 368 -5.93 -2.27 -7.12
CA ILE A 368 -6.17 -1.37 -5.99
C ILE A 368 -4.87 -1.18 -5.18
N GLU A 369 -4.14 -2.26 -4.96
CA GLU A 369 -2.86 -2.22 -4.23
C GLU A 369 -1.81 -1.38 -4.97
N GLU A 370 -1.69 -1.51 -6.30
CA GLU A 370 -0.79 -0.67 -7.10
C GLU A 370 -1.23 0.78 -7.10
N ALA A 371 -2.54 1.05 -7.28
CA ALA A 371 -3.07 2.42 -7.24
C ALA A 371 -2.76 3.10 -5.89
N THR A 372 -2.84 2.35 -4.80
CA THR A 372 -2.53 2.86 -3.47
C THR A 372 -1.03 3.07 -3.25
N LYS A 373 -0.20 2.04 -3.52
CA LYS A 373 1.23 2.06 -3.20
C LYS A 373 2.06 2.90 -4.16
N THR A 374 1.72 2.87 -5.45
CA THR A 374 2.52 3.50 -6.51
C THR A 374 2.02 4.89 -6.85
N TYR A 375 0.69 5.09 -6.89
CA TYR A 375 0.08 6.35 -7.32
C TYR A 375 -0.48 7.16 -6.15
N GLY A 376 -0.42 6.64 -4.91
CA GLY A 376 -0.76 7.37 -3.69
C GLY A 376 -2.26 7.64 -3.50
N LEU A 377 -3.13 6.94 -4.23
CA LEU A 377 -4.57 7.01 -4.05
C LEU A 377 -4.96 6.20 -2.81
N SER A 378 -5.89 6.71 -2.00
CA SER A 378 -6.48 5.88 -0.96
C SER A 378 -7.47 4.89 -1.56
N GLU A 379 -7.66 3.76 -0.91
CA GLU A 379 -8.66 2.76 -1.30
C GLU A 379 -10.06 3.36 -1.37
N ASP A 380 -10.36 4.24 -0.42
CA ASP A 380 -11.56 5.05 -0.36
C ASP A 380 -11.78 5.90 -1.63
N GLU A 381 -10.74 6.58 -2.11
CA GLU A 381 -10.79 7.36 -3.36
C GLU A 381 -10.98 6.47 -4.58
N ILE A 382 -10.28 5.32 -4.62
CA ILE A 382 -10.38 4.39 -5.75
C ILE A 382 -11.82 3.88 -5.90
N VAL A 383 -12.48 3.54 -4.81
CA VAL A 383 -13.83 3.00 -4.85
C VAL A 383 -14.87 4.08 -5.13
N LYS A 384 -14.71 5.31 -4.57
CA LYS A 384 -15.76 6.35 -4.57
C LYS A 384 -15.75 7.30 -5.76
N ASN A 385 -14.58 7.58 -6.32
CA ASN A 385 -14.46 8.77 -7.18
C ASN A 385 -14.77 8.48 -8.66
N GLY A 386 -15.26 7.28 -8.99
CA GLY A 386 -15.64 6.95 -10.36
C GLY A 386 -14.45 7.00 -11.32
N TYR A 387 -13.32 6.49 -10.89
CA TYR A 387 -12.12 6.45 -11.73
C TYR A 387 -12.30 5.47 -12.91
N LYS A 388 -11.58 5.73 -13.98
CA LYS A 388 -11.36 4.81 -15.08
C LYS A 388 -9.93 4.32 -14.98
N ILE A 389 -9.76 3.06 -14.59
CA ILE A 389 -8.45 2.44 -14.39
C ILE A 389 -8.18 1.51 -15.57
N TYR A 390 -7.25 1.90 -16.43
CA TYR A 390 -6.83 1.12 -17.58
C TYR A 390 -5.69 0.21 -17.19
N THR A 391 -5.83 -1.09 -17.51
CA THR A 391 -4.87 -2.11 -17.12
C THR A 391 -4.28 -2.83 -18.33
N GLU A 392 -3.30 -3.69 -18.07
CA GLU A 392 -2.70 -4.59 -19.04
C GLU A 392 -3.33 -6.00 -19.01
N MET A 393 -4.49 -6.17 -18.38
CA MET A 393 -5.17 -7.45 -18.29
C MET A 393 -5.56 -7.98 -19.68
N ASP A 394 -5.15 -9.18 -19.98
CA ASP A 394 -5.70 -9.95 -21.09
C ASP A 394 -6.99 -10.63 -20.63
N ALA A 395 -8.12 -10.17 -21.16
CA ALA A 395 -9.43 -10.61 -20.70
C ALA A 395 -9.66 -12.11 -20.87
N ASN A 396 -9.12 -12.72 -21.96
CA ASN A 396 -9.28 -14.14 -22.21
C ASN A 396 -8.43 -14.97 -21.26
N SER A 397 -7.14 -14.63 -21.13
CA SER A 397 -6.25 -15.33 -20.20
C SER A 397 -6.74 -15.21 -18.76
N GLN A 398 -7.18 -14.03 -18.34
CA GLN A 398 -7.69 -13.81 -16.97
C GLN A 398 -8.97 -14.62 -16.71
N ALA A 399 -9.92 -14.63 -17.65
CA ALA A 399 -11.17 -15.37 -17.51
C ALA A 399 -10.93 -16.88 -17.42
N ASN A 400 -10.07 -17.43 -18.30
CA ASN A 400 -9.75 -18.85 -18.31
C ASN A 400 -8.99 -19.26 -17.04
N MET A 401 -7.97 -18.49 -16.62
CA MET A 401 -7.25 -18.73 -15.36
C MET A 401 -8.20 -18.69 -14.16
N GLN A 402 -9.15 -17.77 -14.13
CA GLN A 402 -10.16 -17.68 -13.07
C GLN A 402 -11.03 -18.94 -13.04
N GLN A 403 -11.51 -19.40 -14.20
CA GLN A 403 -12.32 -20.62 -14.33
C GLN A 403 -11.54 -21.87 -13.89
N THR A 404 -10.24 -21.96 -14.20
CA THR A 404 -9.39 -23.06 -13.72
C THR A 404 -9.35 -23.09 -12.19
N TYR A 405 -9.27 -21.92 -11.52
CA TYR A 405 -9.23 -21.83 -10.07
C TYR A 405 -10.60 -22.00 -9.39
N GLU A 406 -11.69 -21.87 -10.08
CA GLU A 406 -13.04 -22.21 -9.62
C GLU A 406 -13.27 -23.72 -9.56
N ASN A 407 -12.49 -24.50 -10.32
CA ASN A 407 -12.51 -25.95 -10.26
C ASN A 407 -11.72 -26.46 -9.05
N THR A 408 -12.36 -26.44 -7.89
CA THR A 408 -11.73 -26.84 -6.61
C THR A 408 -11.22 -28.28 -6.56
N TYR A 409 -11.69 -29.16 -7.43
CA TYR A 409 -11.21 -30.55 -7.54
C TYR A 409 -9.76 -30.68 -8.03
N LEU A 410 -9.18 -29.63 -8.59
CA LEU A 410 -7.77 -29.59 -8.99
C LEU A 410 -6.83 -29.43 -7.79
N PHE A 411 -7.36 -29.04 -6.64
CA PHE A 411 -6.56 -28.66 -5.47
C PHE A 411 -6.74 -29.69 -4.35
N PRO A 412 -5.62 -30.16 -3.74
CA PRO A 412 -5.69 -31.10 -2.62
C PRO A 412 -6.46 -30.53 -1.43
N THR A 413 -7.17 -31.39 -0.73
CA THR A 413 -7.87 -31.07 0.51
C THR A 413 -7.28 -31.87 1.67
N SER A 414 -7.26 -31.26 2.85
CA SER A 414 -6.91 -31.96 4.08
C SER A 414 -7.97 -32.98 4.45
N GLU A 415 -7.55 -34.22 4.77
CA GLU A 415 -8.46 -35.26 5.25
C GLU A 415 -9.00 -34.97 6.66
N SER A 416 -8.34 -34.11 7.42
CA SER A 416 -8.69 -33.84 8.81
C SER A 416 -9.89 -32.92 8.97
N ASP A 417 -10.01 -31.88 8.12
CA ASP A 417 -11.01 -30.84 8.26
C ASP A 417 -11.65 -30.41 6.92
N GLY A 418 -11.21 -30.98 5.79
CA GLY A 418 -11.69 -30.66 4.47
C GLY A 418 -11.18 -29.35 3.89
N SER A 419 -10.26 -28.65 4.57
CA SER A 419 -9.68 -27.41 4.06
C SER A 419 -8.89 -27.66 2.77
N THR A 420 -9.03 -26.74 1.81
CA THR A 420 -8.37 -26.85 0.49
C THR A 420 -7.03 -26.14 0.50
N ALA A 421 -6.01 -26.77 -0.08
CA ALA A 421 -4.73 -26.12 -0.31
C ALA A 421 -4.91 -24.86 -1.16
N GLN A 422 -4.24 -23.78 -0.81
CA GLN A 422 -4.27 -22.54 -1.57
C GLN A 422 -3.28 -22.57 -2.72
N SER A 423 -3.55 -21.80 -3.74
CA SER A 423 -2.71 -21.68 -4.92
C SER A 423 -2.79 -20.29 -5.51
N ALA A 424 -1.76 -19.92 -6.26
CA ALA A 424 -1.74 -18.67 -7.00
C ALA A 424 -0.96 -18.82 -8.30
N SER A 425 -1.49 -18.21 -9.37
CA SER A 425 -0.84 -18.15 -10.68
C SER A 425 -0.77 -16.73 -11.21
N VAL A 426 0.31 -16.44 -11.93
CA VAL A 426 0.57 -15.15 -12.58
C VAL A 426 0.99 -15.39 -14.01
N ALA A 427 0.49 -14.57 -14.94
CA ALA A 427 0.96 -14.46 -16.32
C ALA A 427 1.49 -13.04 -16.55
N LEU A 428 2.77 -12.91 -16.91
CA LEU A 428 3.49 -11.64 -17.01
C LEU A 428 4.22 -11.54 -18.35
N ASP A 429 4.07 -10.42 -19.03
CA ASP A 429 4.81 -10.08 -20.24
C ASP A 429 6.26 -9.70 -19.88
N PRO A 430 7.27 -10.48 -20.31
CA PRO A 430 8.67 -10.23 -19.93
C PRO A 430 9.23 -8.94 -20.52
N THR A 431 8.74 -8.50 -21.66
CA THR A 431 9.29 -7.35 -22.41
C THR A 431 8.84 -6.02 -21.86
N THR A 432 7.67 -6.00 -21.21
CA THR A 432 7.06 -4.79 -20.64
C THR A 432 7.02 -4.82 -19.13
N GLY A 433 6.85 -6.00 -18.50
CA GLY A 433 6.51 -6.19 -17.11
C GLY A 433 5.01 -6.15 -16.84
N ALA A 434 4.19 -6.07 -17.87
CA ALA A 434 2.72 -6.04 -17.77
C ALA A 434 2.16 -7.35 -17.23
N VAL A 435 1.31 -7.31 -16.22
CA VAL A 435 0.61 -8.48 -15.71
C VAL A 435 -0.65 -8.71 -16.54
N ARG A 436 -0.62 -9.78 -17.35
CA ARG A 436 -1.69 -10.16 -18.29
C ARG A 436 -2.83 -10.92 -17.60
N GLY A 437 -2.50 -11.68 -16.56
CA GLY A 437 -3.45 -12.44 -15.76
C GLY A 437 -2.90 -12.76 -14.38
N LEU A 438 -3.80 -12.82 -13.39
CA LEU A 438 -3.44 -13.14 -12.02
C LEU A 438 -4.63 -13.76 -11.29
N VAL A 439 -4.43 -14.92 -10.70
CA VAL A 439 -5.34 -15.51 -9.72
C VAL A 439 -4.56 -15.79 -8.44
N GLY A 440 -5.04 -15.27 -7.33
CA GLY A 440 -4.31 -15.30 -6.06
C GLY A 440 -4.93 -16.19 -4.99
N ARG A 441 -6.00 -16.95 -5.34
CA ARG A 441 -6.69 -17.78 -4.35
C ARG A 441 -7.56 -18.86 -5.05
N VAL A 442 -7.69 -20.01 -4.41
CA VAL A 442 -8.60 -21.09 -4.83
C VAL A 442 -10.03 -20.76 -4.39
N GLY A 443 -11.04 -21.14 -5.18
CA GLY A 443 -12.46 -20.98 -4.87
C GLY A 443 -13.17 -19.89 -5.68
N GLY A 444 -12.44 -19.12 -6.48
CA GLY A 444 -13.02 -18.20 -7.47
C GLY A 444 -13.91 -17.10 -6.88
N THR A 445 -14.98 -16.78 -7.61
CA THR A 445 -15.91 -15.70 -7.26
C THR A 445 -16.87 -16.06 -6.12
N SER A 446 -16.98 -17.31 -5.72
CA SER A 446 -17.92 -17.74 -4.67
C SER A 446 -17.50 -17.35 -3.24
N ASP A 447 -16.22 -16.98 -3.01
CA ASP A 447 -15.68 -16.47 -1.74
C ASP A 447 -15.13 -15.05 -1.94
N THR A 448 -15.94 -14.17 -2.50
CA THR A 448 -15.58 -12.78 -2.83
C THR A 448 -15.70 -11.85 -1.64
N THR A 449 -14.94 -12.11 -0.61
CA THR A 449 -14.67 -11.06 0.36
C THR A 449 -13.78 -10.01 -0.31
N PHE A 450 -14.24 -8.77 -0.33
CA PHE A 450 -13.45 -7.65 -0.84
C PHE A 450 -12.11 -7.53 -0.11
N ARG A 451 -11.00 -7.42 -0.88
CA ARG A 451 -9.63 -7.34 -0.33
C ARG A 451 -9.24 -8.58 0.48
N ASN A 452 -9.61 -9.75 -0.01
CA ASN A 452 -9.15 -11.00 0.57
C ASN A 452 -7.62 -11.17 0.39
N PHE A 453 -6.99 -12.04 1.20
CA PHE A 453 -5.56 -12.27 1.09
C PHE A 453 -5.20 -12.82 -0.29
N ASN A 454 -4.30 -12.14 -0.99
CA ASN A 454 -3.87 -12.44 -2.34
C ASN A 454 -2.50 -13.12 -2.32
N TYR A 455 -2.48 -14.47 -2.45
CA TYR A 455 -1.22 -15.22 -2.43
C TYR A 455 -0.28 -14.84 -3.58
N ALA A 456 -0.80 -14.38 -4.72
CA ALA A 456 0.01 -13.99 -5.86
C ALA A 456 0.90 -12.77 -5.59
N THR A 457 0.43 -11.80 -4.78
CA THR A 457 1.13 -10.54 -4.49
C THR A 457 1.65 -10.45 -3.06
N GLN A 458 0.92 -11.02 -2.09
CA GLN A 458 1.19 -10.90 -0.64
C GLN A 458 1.82 -12.16 -0.06
N GLY A 459 1.75 -13.28 -0.76
CA GLY A 459 2.32 -14.56 -0.32
C GLY A 459 3.82 -14.44 -0.03
N LYS A 460 4.25 -14.98 1.12
CA LYS A 460 5.66 -15.09 1.52
C LYS A 460 5.99 -16.56 1.70
N ARG A 461 6.29 -17.21 0.59
CA ARG A 461 6.49 -18.68 0.54
C ARG A 461 7.93 -18.98 0.12
N SER A 462 8.48 -20.07 0.66
CA SER A 462 9.81 -20.52 0.24
C SER A 462 9.81 -20.88 -1.25
N PRO A 463 10.72 -20.33 -2.06
CA PRO A 463 10.78 -20.63 -3.49
C PRO A 463 11.37 -22.02 -3.78
N GLY A 464 11.92 -22.69 -2.78
CA GLY A 464 12.60 -23.96 -2.97
C GLY A 464 13.61 -23.92 -4.12
N SER A 465 13.67 -24.98 -4.92
CA SER A 465 14.60 -25.08 -6.05
C SER A 465 14.38 -24.06 -7.18
N THR A 466 13.28 -23.29 -7.19
CA THR A 466 13.12 -22.21 -8.18
C THR A 466 14.09 -21.05 -7.94
N ILE A 467 14.76 -20.99 -6.81
CA ILE A 467 15.79 -20.00 -6.52
C ILE A 467 17.12 -20.30 -7.25
N LYS A 468 17.39 -21.60 -7.59
CA LYS A 468 18.66 -22.04 -8.16
C LYS A 468 19.10 -21.26 -9.41
N PRO A 469 18.25 -21.01 -10.41
CA PRO A 469 18.63 -20.16 -11.56
C PRO A 469 19.10 -18.78 -11.15
N LEU A 470 18.54 -18.18 -10.11
CA LEU A 470 18.73 -16.79 -9.70
C LEU A 470 20.03 -16.60 -8.90
N VAL A 471 20.30 -17.49 -7.93
CA VAL A 471 21.41 -17.32 -6.98
C VAL A 471 22.59 -18.25 -7.22
N VAL A 472 22.42 -19.31 -8.03
CA VAL A 472 23.47 -20.29 -8.28
C VAL A 472 23.95 -20.24 -9.73
N TYR A 473 23.08 -20.58 -10.69
CA TYR A 473 23.49 -20.81 -12.06
C TYR A 473 23.78 -19.51 -12.83
N ALA A 474 22.91 -18.50 -12.76
CA ALA A 474 23.17 -17.22 -13.44
C ALA A 474 24.45 -16.52 -12.93
N PRO A 475 24.72 -16.42 -11.60
CA PRO A 475 25.99 -15.87 -11.14
C PRO A 475 27.22 -16.75 -11.49
N ALA A 476 27.06 -18.07 -11.60
CA ALA A 476 28.14 -18.96 -12.06
C ALA A 476 28.50 -18.68 -13.52
N LEU A 477 27.51 -18.64 -14.41
CA LEU A 477 27.69 -18.30 -15.81
C LEU A 477 28.28 -16.90 -15.99
N ALA A 478 27.77 -15.93 -15.23
CA ALA A 478 28.34 -14.57 -15.21
C ALA A 478 29.81 -14.53 -14.71
N SER A 479 30.25 -15.58 -14.03
CA SER A 479 31.67 -15.75 -13.59
C SER A 479 32.54 -16.54 -14.56
N GLY A 480 31.96 -16.94 -15.73
CA GLY A 480 32.69 -17.66 -16.77
C GLY A 480 32.62 -19.19 -16.68
N TRP A 481 31.71 -19.75 -15.81
CA TRP A 481 31.47 -21.19 -15.83
C TRP A 481 30.76 -21.58 -17.14
N SER A 482 31.08 -22.78 -17.66
CA SER A 482 30.46 -23.34 -18.86
C SER A 482 29.26 -24.19 -18.49
N ILE A 483 28.17 -24.16 -19.28
CA ILE A 483 27.00 -25.04 -19.15
C ILE A 483 27.37 -26.53 -19.25
N ASN A 484 28.48 -26.86 -19.91
CA ASN A 484 29.01 -28.21 -20.10
C ASN A 484 29.95 -28.64 -18.96
N LYS A 485 30.18 -27.79 -17.96
CA LYS A 485 31.03 -28.14 -16.83
C LYS A 485 30.42 -29.27 -16.02
N ASP A 486 31.14 -30.39 -15.89
CA ASP A 486 30.74 -31.47 -14.98
C ASP A 486 30.80 -31.02 -13.53
N LEU A 487 29.74 -31.28 -12.82
CA LEU A 487 29.54 -30.96 -11.43
C LEU A 487 29.36 -32.27 -10.61
N PRO A 488 29.92 -32.37 -9.40
CA PRO A 488 29.73 -33.51 -8.51
C PRO A 488 28.25 -33.74 -8.22
N ASN A 489 27.81 -35.02 -8.26
CA ASN A 489 26.44 -35.40 -7.94
C ASN A 489 26.34 -36.50 -6.86
N LYS A 490 27.41 -36.70 -6.12
CA LYS A 490 27.44 -37.51 -4.89
C LYS A 490 27.51 -36.59 -3.67
N PRO A 491 26.88 -36.95 -2.53
CA PRO A 491 26.88 -36.15 -1.32
C PRO A 491 28.27 -35.68 -0.91
N ILE A 492 28.39 -34.40 -0.56
CA ILE A 492 29.61 -33.74 -0.08
C ILE A 492 29.30 -33.16 1.29
N ASP A 493 30.16 -33.44 2.29
CA ASP A 493 30.03 -32.80 3.60
C ASP A 493 30.68 -31.42 3.64
N TYR A 494 29.90 -30.43 4.02
CA TYR A 494 30.31 -29.05 4.24
C TYR A 494 30.27 -28.71 5.72
N ASN A 495 31.19 -29.26 6.50
CA ASN A 495 31.27 -29.07 7.96
C ASN A 495 29.97 -29.45 8.72
N GLY A 496 29.43 -30.61 8.38
CA GLY A 496 28.21 -31.16 8.98
C GLY A 496 26.93 -30.86 8.21
N TYR A 497 27.00 -30.10 7.12
CA TYR A 497 25.89 -29.95 6.17
C TYR A 497 26.15 -30.81 4.93
N THR A 498 25.35 -31.88 4.77
CA THR A 498 25.51 -32.84 3.67
C THR A 498 24.22 -32.88 2.86
N PRO A 499 24.12 -32.07 1.79
CA PRO A 499 22.92 -32.05 0.94
C PRO A 499 22.78 -33.36 0.16
N THR A 500 21.55 -33.87 0.03
CA THR A 500 21.19 -35.00 -0.84
C THR A 500 20.22 -34.54 -1.93
N ASN A 501 20.15 -35.30 -3.03
CA ASN A 501 19.16 -35.08 -4.07
C ASN A 501 17.81 -35.69 -3.62
N TYR A 502 16.72 -35.16 -4.22
CA TYR A 502 15.39 -35.74 -3.99
C TYR A 502 15.37 -37.20 -4.45
N GLY A 503 14.82 -38.08 -3.57
CA GLY A 503 14.83 -39.53 -3.79
C GLY A 503 16.20 -40.21 -3.67
N ASP A 504 17.16 -39.53 -3.02
CA ASP A 504 18.54 -40.01 -2.79
C ASP A 504 19.28 -40.48 -4.06
N ILE A 505 18.96 -39.83 -5.18
CA ILE A 505 19.59 -40.12 -6.48
C ILE A 505 21.03 -39.66 -6.47
N GLU A 506 21.96 -40.61 -6.68
CA GLU A 506 23.37 -40.38 -6.84
C GLU A 506 23.82 -40.85 -8.24
N THR A 507 24.62 -40.03 -8.92
CA THR A 507 25.27 -40.40 -10.18
C THR A 507 26.74 -40.04 -10.14
N GLU A 508 27.48 -40.37 -11.18
CA GLU A 508 28.76 -39.75 -11.43
C GLU A 508 28.61 -38.25 -11.71
N ASP A 509 29.71 -37.51 -11.87
CA ASP A 509 29.66 -36.11 -12.20
C ASP A 509 28.76 -35.87 -13.43
N ILE A 510 27.98 -34.78 -13.40
CA ILE A 510 26.95 -34.50 -14.38
C ILE A 510 27.10 -33.07 -14.96
N PRO A 511 26.92 -32.86 -16.29
CA PRO A 511 26.99 -31.54 -16.89
C PRO A 511 26.00 -30.57 -16.24
N MET A 512 26.41 -29.30 -16.11
CA MET A 512 25.64 -28.24 -15.44
C MET A 512 24.22 -28.12 -16.00
N TYR A 513 24.03 -28.21 -17.34
CA TYR A 513 22.71 -28.13 -17.96
C TYR A 513 21.78 -29.28 -17.54
N GLN A 514 22.31 -30.50 -17.40
CA GLN A 514 21.54 -31.65 -16.92
C GLN A 514 21.23 -31.52 -15.43
N ALA A 515 22.18 -31.04 -14.62
CA ALA A 515 22.01 -30.82 -13.19
C ALA A 515 20.86 -29.81 -12.92
N LEU A 516 20.78 -28.74 -13.71
CA LEU A 516 19.70 -27.75 -13.61
C LEU A 516 18.35 -28.34 -14.05
N ALA A 517 18.29 -29.02 -15.22
CA ALA A 517 17.07 -29.58 -15.77
C ALA A 517 16.40 -30.61 -14.83
N ASN A 518 17.22 -31.46 -14.18
CA ASN A 518 16.79 -32.46 -13.22
C ASN A 518 16.64 -31.91 -11.79
N SER A 519 16.97 -30.63 -11.60
CA SER A 519 16.86 -29.97 -10.29
C SER A 519 17.71 -30.57 -9.16
N TYR A 520 18.84 -31.23 -9.46
CA TYR A 520 19.70 -31.84 -8.46
C TYR A 520 20.22 -30.82 -7.44
N ASN A 521 20.25 -31.23 -6.15
CA ASN A 521 20.63 -30.35 -5.03
C ASN A 521 22.18 -30.33 -4.86
N VAL A 522 22.81 -31.51 -4.92
CA VAL A 522 24.25 -31.62 -4.69
C VAL A 522 25.06 -30.74 -5.62
N PRO A 523 24.86 -30.78 -6.98
CA PRO A 523 25.55 -29.90 -7.89
C PRO A 523 25.29 -28.41 -7.65
N ALA A 524 24.03 -28.08 -7.25
CA ALA A 524 23.66 -26.68 -7.01
C ALA A 524 24.37 -26.13 -5.75
N VAL A 525 24.39 -26.89 -4.64
CA VAL A 525 25.10 -26.50 -3.42
C VAL A 525 26.59 -26.42 -3.66
N TYR A 526 27.17 -27.41 -4.38
CA TYR A 526 28.58 -27.37 -4.77
C TYR A 526 28.92 -26.08 -5.53
N LEU A 527 28.15 -25.78 -6.58
CA LEU A 527 28.38 -24.61 -7.42
C LEU A 527 28.22 -23.31 -6.61
N PHE A 528 27.20 -23.23 -5.74
CA PHE A 528 26.98 -22.10 -4.87
C PHE A 528 28.14 -21.84 -3.90
N ASN A 529 28.70 -22.92 -3.34
CA ASN A 529 29.90 -22.85 -2.51
C ASN A 529 31.10 -22.35 -3.30
N GLN A 530 31.28 -22.79 -4.56
CA GLN A 530 32.40 -22.37 -5.42
C GLN A 530 32.31 -20.88 -5.81
N ILE A 531 31.13 -20.35 -6.12
CA ILE A 531 30.95 -18.94 -6.48
C ILE A 531 30.92 -18.02 -5.25
N GLY A 532 30.67 -18.57 -4.07
CA GLY A 532 30.57 -17.87 -2.79
C GLY A 532 29.17 -17.36 -2.48
N ILE A 533 28.72 -17.53 -1.22
CA ILE A 533 27.37 -17.21 -0.71
C ILE A 533 26.99 -15.76 -1.01
N GLN A 534 27.86 -14.82 -0.69
CA GLN A 534 27.63 -13.39 -0.88
C GLN A 534 27.35 -13.01 -2.34
N LYS A 535 28.01 -13.65 -3.28
CA LYS A 535 27.77 -13.43 -4.70
C LYS A 535 26.38 -13.89 -5.11
N GLY A 536 25.97 -15.08 -4.63
CA GLY A 536 24.62 -15.57 -4.89
C GLY A 536 23.55 -14.67 -4.28
N ILE A 537 23.70 -14.21 -3.03
CA ILE A 537 22.82 -13.25 -2.39
C ILE A 537 22.72 -11.95 -3.21
N SER A 538 23.86 -11.39 -3.62
CA SER A 538 23.90 -10.16 -4.43
C SER A 538 23.13 -10.31 -5.75
N TYR A 539 23.21 -11.47 -6.40
CA TYR A 539 22.42 -11.73 -7.61
C TYR A 539 20.96 -11.90 -7.31
N GLY A 540 20.58 -12.64 -6.25
CA GLY A 540 19.19 -12.75 -5.81
C GLY A 540 18.56 -11.38 -5.54
N GLN A 541 19.28 -10.45 -4.90
CA GLN A 541 18.86 -9.06 -4.71
C GLN A 541 18.70 -8.29 -6.03
N LYS A 542 19.62 -8.49 -6.99
CA LYS A 542 19.50 -7.90 -8.33
C LYS A 542 18.24 -8.41 -9.06
N PHE A 543 17.86 -9.67 -8.87
CA PHE A 543 16.62 -10.27 -9.35
C PHE A 543 15.36 -9.85 -8.56
N GLY A 544 15.51 -9.00 -7.52
CA GLY A 544 14.38 -8.42 -6.79
C GLY A 544 13.94 -9.22 -5.57
N LEU A 545 14.71 -10.23 -5.15
CA LEU A 545 14.41 -10.99 -3.92
C LEU A 545 14.98 -10.28 -2.69
N ASN A 546 14.30 -10.47 -1.55
CA ASN A 546 14.74 -9.93 -0.27
C ASN A 546 15.51 -10.99 0.54
N PHE A 547 16.68 -10.60 1.05
CA PHE A 547 17.54 -11.42 1.91
C PHE A 547 17.75 -10.80 3.29
N ASP A 548 16.93 -9.80 3.68
CA ASP A 548 17.01 -9.21 5.02
C ASP A 548 16.73 -10.27 6.09
N ASN A 549 17.64 -10.40 7.04
CA ASN A 549 17.59 -11.40 8.12
C ASN A 549 17.68 -12.88 7.68
N VAL A 550 18.09 -13.16 6.44
CA VAL A 550 18.37 -14.52 5.98
C VAL A 550 19.79 -14.92 6.43
N PRO A 551 19.99 -16.02 7.16
CA PRO A 551 21.33 -16.50 7.52
C PRO A 551 22.17 -16.79 6.26
N GLU A 552 23.43 -16.39 6.31
CA GLU A 552 24.38 -16.60 5.19
C GLU A 552 24.90 -18.03 5.18
N GLU A 553 24.15 -18.95 4.65
CA GLU A 553 24.46 -20.36 4.62
C GLU A 553 24.20 -21.02 3.25
N LEU A 554 24.74 -22.22 3.05
CA LEU A 554 24.61 -22.95 1.79
C LEU A 554 23.16 -23.34 1.47
N GLY A 555 22.28 -23.45 2.48
CA GLY A 555 20.86 -23.71 2.33
C GLY A 555 20.12 -22.70 1.48
N ILE A 556 20.61 -21.45 1.35
CA ILE A 556 20.06 -20.42 0.45
C ILE A 556 19.97 -20.95 -0.99
N SER A 557 20.96 -21.75 -1.45
CA SER A 557 20.95 -22.32 -2.81
C SER A 557 19.75 -23.19 -3.13
N LEU A 558 19.06 -23.67 -2.08
CA LEU A 558 17.86 -24.50 -2.14
C LEU A 558 16.59 -23.78 -1.69
N GLY A 559 16.69 -22.48 -1.39
CA GLY A 559 15.57 -21.64 -0.95
C GLY A 559 15.46 -21.46 0.57
N GLY A 560 16.42 -21.98 1.35
CA GLY A 560 16.43 -21.87 2.81
C GLY A 560 16.40 -20.41 3.29
N GLY A 561 15.45 -20.07 4.16
CA GLY A 561 15.30 -18.75 4.76
C GLY A 561 14.76 -17.66 3.83
N VAL A 562 14.70 -17.90 2.52
CA VAL A 562 14.21 -16.92 1.52
C VAL A 562 12.71 -17.10 1.31
N THR A 563 11.99 -16.00 1.18
CA THR A 563 10.57 -16.02 0.83
C THR A 563 10.26 -15.08 -0.35
N ALA A 564 9.32 -15.48 -1.19
CA ALA A 564 8.88 -14.69 -2.33
C ALA A 564 7.40 -14.92 -2.63
N SER A 565 6.77 -13.96 -3.31
CA SER A 565 5.45 -14.14 -3.90
C SER A 565 5.55 -14.70 -5.34
N PRO A 566 4.49 -15.32 -5.87
CA PRO A 566 4.42 -15.72 -7.27
C PRO A 566 4.72 -14.58 -8.25
N LEU A 567 4.24 -13.37 -8.00
CA LEU A 567 4.52 -12.20 -8.82
C LEU A 567 6.01 -11.80 -8.78
N GLN A 568 6.65 -11.85 -7.61
CA GLN A 568 8.09 -11.58 -7.50
C GLN A 568 8.91 -12.62 -8.27
N MET A 569 8.53 -13.88 -8.20
CA MET A 569 9.21 -14.95 -8.94
C MET A 569 8.97 -14.82 -10.45
N ALA A 570 7.76 -14.49 -10.90
CA ALA A 570 7.46 -14.21 -12.32
C ALA A 570 8.34 -13.06 -12.84
N GLN A 571 8.43 -11.95 -12.10
CA GLN A 571 9.29 -10.81 -12.45
C GLN A 571 10.78 -11.19 -12.52
N ALA A 572 11.27 -12.00 -11.58
CA ALA A 572 12.65 -12.45 -11.59
C ALA A 572 12.96 -13.31 -12.84
N TYR A 573 12.07 -14.23 -13.19
CA TYR A 573 12.23 -15.11 -14.36
C TYR A 573 12.03 -14.37 -15.70
N ALA A 574 11.23 -13.31 -15.73
CA ALA A 574 11.08 -12.45 -16.90
C ALA A 574 12.44 -11.88 -17.38
N THR A 575 13.39 -11.75 -16.46
CA THR A 575 14.77 -11.34 -16.82
C THR A 575 15.42 -12.30 -17.80
N PHE A 576 15.19 -13.60 -17.69
CA PHE A 576 15.76 -14.59 -18.63
C PHE A 576 15.09 -14.50 -19.99
N ALA A 577 13.75 -14.40 -20.03
CA ALA A 577 13.00 -14.26 -21.25
C ALA A 577 13.29 -12.94 -22.00
N ASN A 578 13.65 -11.88 -21.26
CA ASN A 578 13.93 -10.54 -21.79
C ASN A 578 15.43 -10.25 -21.90
N GLY A 579 16.22 -11.23 -22.28
CA GLY A 579 17.65 -11.04 -22.60
C GLY A 579 18.49 -10.42 -21.46
N GLY A 580 18.12 -10.67 -20.21
CA GLY A 580 18.84 -10.22 -19.02
C GLY A 580 18.39 -8.87 -18.44
N GLU A 581 17.35 -8.27 -18.98
CA GLU A 581 16.75 -7.02 -18.49
C GLU A 581 15.47 -7.29 -17.72
N MET A 582 15.40 -6.85 -16.46
CA MET A 582 14.23 -6.98 -15.59
C MET A 582 13.37 -5.73 -15.68
N ASN A 583 12.10 -5.90 -16.05
CA ASN A 583 11.10 -4.86 -15.95
C ASN A 583 10.34 -5.02 -14.62
N THR A 584 9.98 -3.90 -13.98
CA THR A 584 9.12 -3.92 -12.81
C THR A 584 7.71 -4.32 -13.24
N ALA A 585 7.15 -5.33 -12.57
CA ALA A 585 5.78 -5.76 -12.81
C ALA A 585 4.77 -4.65 -12.50
N TYR A 586 3.75 -4.49 -13.33
CA TYR A 586 2.69 -3.51 -13.17
C TYR A 586 1.37 -4.00 -13.75
N PHE A 587 0.27 -3.43 -13.24
CA PHE A 587 -1.10 -3.70 -13.69
C PHE A 587 -1.68 -2.50 -14.45
N ILE A 588 -1.41 -1.27 -13.96
CA ILE A 588 -2.08 -0.04 -14.39
C ILE A 588 -1.27 0.68 -15.45
N THR A 589 -1.88 0.99 -16.59
CA THR A 589 -1.29 1.85 -17.64
C THR A 589 -1.58 3.32 -17.40
N LYS A 590 -2.82 3.65 -17.03
CA LYS A 590 -3.25 5.01 -16.68
C LYS A 590 -4.49 4.99 -15.79
N ILE A 591 -4.68 6.07 -15.05
CA ILE A 591 -5.90 6.35 -14.27
C ILE A 591 -6.45 7.69 -14.73
N GLU A 592 -7.73 7.72 -15.07
CA GLU A 592 -8.50 8.93 -15.35
C GLU A 592 -9.50 9.17 -14.21
N ASN A 593 -9.78 10.43 -13.90
CA ASN A 593 -10.87 10.77 -13.00
C ASN A 593 -12.23 10.69 -13.72
N ALA A 594 -13.32 10.88 -12.99
CA ALA A 594 -14.68 10.87 -13.56
C ALA A 594 -14.89 11.90 -14.68
N SER A 595 -14.14 13.01 -14.68
CA SER A 595 -14.18 14.05 -15.72
C SER A 595 -13.36 13.72 -16.97
N GLY A 596 -12.58 12.61 -16.95
CA GLY A 596 -11.72 12.19 -18.05
C GLY A 596 -10.30 12.76 -18.00
N ASP A 597 -9.92 13.47 -16.93
CA ASP A 597 -8.55 13.96 -16.77
C ASP A 597 -7.63 12.82 -16.34
N ILE A 598 -6.46 12.71 -16.96
CA ILE A 598 -5.45 11.73 -16.57
C ILE A 598 -4.79 12.19 -15.27
N ILE A 599 -4.92 11.38 -14.22
CA ILE A 599 -4.33 11.64 -12.89
C ILE A 599 -3.07 10.81 -12.61
N ALA A 600 -2.90 9.71 -13.32
CA ALA A 600 -1.71 8.87 -13.24
C ALA A 600 -1.44 8.15 -14.56
N THR A 601 -0.16 7.92 -14.86
CA THR A 601 0.28 7.15 -16.03
C THR A 601 1.46 6.29 -15.63
N HIS A 602 1.49 5.04 -16.12
CA HIS A 602 2.62 4.14 -15.90
C HIS A 602 3.91 4.71 -16.51
N SER A 603 5.00 4.53 -15.78
CA SER A 603 6.35 4.81 -16.26
C SER A 603 7.19 3.54 -16.19
N LYS A 604 7.61 3.03 -17.34
CA LYS A 604 8.42 1.80 -17.42
C LYS A 604 9.69 1.95 -16.58
N LYS A 605 9.92 0.98 -15.67
CA LYS A 605 11.15 0.87 -14.88
C LYS A 605 11.84 -0.43 -15.24
N SER A 606 13.00 -0.35 -15.85
CA SER A 606 13.79 -1.51 -16.19
C SER A 606 15.23 -1.39 -15.69
N LYS A 607 15.85 -2.53 -15.45
CA LYS A 607 17.29 -2.60 -15.11
C LYS A 607 17.91 -3.86 -15.70
N ARG A 608 19.12 -3.76 -16.18
CA ARG A 608 19.90 -4.92 -16.58
C ARG A 608 20.44 -5.64 -15.35
N VAL A 609 20.12 -6.93 -15.23
CA VAL A 609 20.52 -7.80 -14.11
C VAL A 609 21.68 -8.69 -14.51
N ILE A 610 21.62 -9.27 -15.72
CA ILE A 610 22.63 -10.14 -16.31
C ILE A 610 22.85 -9.76 -17.79
N SER A 611 23.94 -10.22 -18.38
CA SER A 611 24.14 -10.03 -19.82
C SER A 611 23.19 -10.91 -20.63
N GLN A 612 22.92 -10.52 -21.87
CA GLN A 612 22.13 -11.31 -22.80
C GLN A 612 22.71 -12.71 -23.00
N SER A 613 24.05 -12.83 -23.11
CA SER A 613 24.68 -14.13 -23.20
C SER A 613 24.39 -15.04 -22.02
N VAL A 614 24.40 -14.52 -20.78
CA VAL A 614 24.05 -15.30 -19.59
C VAL A 614 22.57 -15.67 -19.63
N ALA A 615 21.67 -14.76 -20.05
CA ALA A 615 20.24 -15.05 -20.19
C ALA A 615 19.99 -16.16 -21.22
N ASN A 616 20.66 -16.10 -22.37
CA ASN A 616 20.58 -17.10 -23.42
C ASN A 616 21.07 -18.49 -22.93
N GLN A 617 22.20 -18.55 -22.25
CA GLN A 617 22.71 -19.78 -21.65
C GLN A 617 21.77 -20.35 -20.61
N MET A 618 21.21 -19.51 -19.73
CA MET A 618 20.20 -19.93 -18.76
C MET A 618 18.95 -20.48 -19.43
N THR A 619 18.43 -19.80 -20.45
CA THR A 619 17.26 -20.25 -21.22
C THR A 619 17.54 -21.60 -21.88
N SER A 620 18.68 -21.76 -22.53
CA SER A 620 19.10 -23.02 -23.16
C SER A 620 19.12 -24.19 -22.17
N MET A 621 19.65 -23.99 -20.97
CA MET A 621 19.63 -25.02 -19.92
C MET A 621 18.20 -25.28 -19.40
N MET A 622 17.40 -24.22 -19.21
CA MET A 622 16.04 -24.33 -18.66
C MET A 622 15.02 -24.89 -19.66
N LEU A 623 15.26 -24.87 -20.96
CA LEU A 623 14.50 -25.61 -21.96
C LEU A 623 14.50 -27.12 -21.65
N GLY A 624 15.63 -27.64 -21.17
CA GLY A 624 15.77 -29.03 -20.74
C GLY A 624 14.82 -29.41 -19.59
N THR A 625 14.44 -28.48 -18.75
CA THR A 625 13.51 -28.73 -17.63
C THR A 625 12.14 -29.21 -18.12
N PHE A 626 11.61 -28.62 -19.17
CA PHE A 626 10.30 -28.95 -19.73
C PHE A 626 10.34 -30.07 -20.77
N SER A 627 11.47 -30.27 -21.44
CA SER A 627 11.58 -31.35 -22.45
C SER A 627 11.96 -32.72 -21.88
N ASN A 628 12.88 -32.74 -20.89
CA ASN A 628 13.53 -33.98 -20.41
C ASN A 628 13.63 -34.04 -18.89
N GLY A 629 13.38 -32.93 -18.18
CA GLY A 629 13.67 -32.76 -16.79
C GLY A 629 12.43 -32.77 -15.88
N SER A 630 12.50 -32.00 -14.80
CA SER A 630 11.53 -32.04 -13.69
C SER A 630 10.16 -31.43 -14.02
N ALA A 631 9.97 -30.73 -15.14
CA ALA A 631 8.72 -30.09 -15.56
C ALA A 631 8.06 -30.74 -16.78
N VAL A 632 8.44 -31.95 -17.17
CA VAL A 632 7.86 -32.62 -18.36
C VAL A 632 6.33 -32.72 -18.28
N ASN A 633 5.79 -32.97 -17.07
CA ASN A 633 4.34 -33.05 -16.85
C ASN A 633 3.64 -31.69 -16.87
N ALA A 634 4.38 -30.58 -16.80
CA ALA A 634 3.86 -29.22 -16.90
C ALA A 634 3.85 -28.70 -18.35
N ASN A 635 4.44 -29.45 -19.29
CA ASN A 635 4.57 -29.02 -20.67
C ASN A 635 3.20 -28.97 -21.39
N TYR A 636 2.98 -27.94 -22.20
CA TYR A 636 1.78 -27.78 -23.01
C TYR A 636 2.13 -27.97 -24.49
N THR A 637 1.40 -28.89 -25.15
CA THR A 637 1.68 -29.30 -26.54
C THR A 637 1.55 -28.12 -27.50
N GLY A 638 2.53 -27.96 -28.37
CA GLY A 638 2.57 -26.90 -29.39
C GLY A 638 3.34 -25.65 -29.00
N TYR A 639 3.85 -25.60 -27.77
CA TYR A 639 4.68 -24.49 -27.30
C TYR A 639 5.97 -25.02 -26.67
N THR A 640 7.07 -24.34 -26.95
CA THR A 640 8.36 -24.62 -26.32
C THR A 640 8.50 -23.71 -25.09
N MET A 641 8.75 -24.31 -23.92
CA MET A 641 8.89 -23.58 -22.66
C MET A 641 10.24 -23.83 -22.02
N ALA A 642 10.80 -22.79 -21.41
CA ALA A 642 11.93 -22.86 -20.49
C ALA A 642 11.45 -22.57 -19.05
N GLY A 643 12.14 -23.08 -18.03
CA GLY A 643 11.71 -22.77 -16.67
C GLY A 643 12.28 -23.68 -15.59
N LYS A 644 11.61 -23.74 -14.45
CA LYS A 644 12.10 -24.45 -13.27
C LYS A 644 10.97 -24.86 -12.35
N THR A 645 11.10 -26.03 -11.72
CA THR A 645 10.25 -26.54 -10.65
C THR A 645 10.86 -26.28 -9.28
N GLY A 646 10.03 -26.20 -8.26
CA GLY A 646 10.45 -26.06 -6.87
C GLY A 646 9.60 -26.92 -5.95
N THR A 647 10.22 -27.66 -5.06
CA THR A 647 9.57 -28.46 -4.01
C THR A 647 10.23 -28.12 -2.69
N VAL A 648 9.43 -27.82 -1.67
CA VAL A 648 9.88 -27.54 -0.30
C VAL A 648 9.36 -28.64 0.60
N GLN A 649 10.26 -29.33 1.30
CA GLN A 649 9.89 -30.37 2.27
C GLN A 649 9.20 -29.78 3.48
N ALA A 650 8.25 -30.49 4.06
CA ALA A 650 7.66 -30.14 5.34
C ALA A 650 8.66 -30.36 6.48
N GLU A 651 8.75 -29.41 7.42
CA GLU A 651 9.75 -29.47 8.52
C GLU A 651 9.57 -30.70 9.41
N PHE A 652 8.32 -31.14 9.63
CA PHE A 652 7.97 -32.25 10.49
C PHE A 652 8.13 -33.62 9.81
N ASN A 653 8.12 -33.70 8.47
CA ASN A 653 8.28 -34.94 7.72
C ASN A 653 8.85 -34.66 6.32
N LYS A 654 10.04 -35.18 6.05
CA LYS A 654 10.77 -34.99 4.79
C LYS A 654 10.14 -35.64 3.56
N ASP A 655 9.24 -36.61 3.77
CA ASP A 655 8.51 -37.29 2.69
C ASP A 655 7.30 -36.48 2.22
N LEU A 656 6.94 -35.43 2.97
CA LEU A 656 5.83 -34.51 2.69
C LEU A 656 6.35 -33.14 2.28
N THR A 657 5.49 -32.35 1.65
CA THR A 657 5.89 -31.03 1.13
C THR A 657 4.99 -29.92 1.66
N SER A 658 5.58 -28.74 1.87
CA SER A 658 4.88 -27.52 2.27
C SER A 658 4.48 -26.67 1.07
N ASP A 659 5.38 -26.57 0.09
CA ASP A 659 5.22 -25.69 -1.08
C ASP A 659 5.67 -26.41 -2.35
N GLN A 660 4.89 -26.25 -3.40
CA GLN A 660 5.26 -26.71 -4.74
C GLN A 660 5.12 -25.57 -5.73
N TRP A 661 6.09 -25.48 -6.65
CA TRP A 661 6.20 -24.41 -7.64
C TRP A 661 6.49 -24.94 -9.01
N VAL A 662 5.87 -24.32 -10.02
CA VAL A 662 6.30 -24.40 -11.42
C VAL A 662 6.39 -23.00 -11.98
N ILE A 663 7.51 -22.66 -12.59
CA ILE A 663 7.71 -21.42 -13.32
C ILE A 663 8.14 -21.80 -14.73
N GLY A 664 7.37 -21.40 -15.71
CA GLY A 664 7.65 -21.61 -17.11
C GLY A 664 7.53 -20.33 -17.90
N TYR A 665 8.32 -20.19 -18.96
CA TYR A 665 8.22 -19.03 -19.83
C TYR A 665 8.50 -19.36 -21.29
N THR A 666 7.91 -18.54 -22.14
CA THR A 666 8.22 -18.38 -23.56
C THR A 666 8.84 -17.00 -23.75
N PRO A 667 9.26 -16.60 -24.96
CA PRO A 667 9.63 -15.20 -25.24
C PRO A 667 8.50 -14.18 -24.97
N ASP A 668 7.24 -14.64 -25.01
CA ASP A 668 6.06 -13.78 -24.93
C ASP A 668 5.47 -13.65 -23.54
N VAL A 669 5.61 -14.67 -22.68
CA VAL A 669 4.98 -14.70 -21.35
C VAL A 669 5.76 -15.54 -20.35
N VAL A 670 5.79 -15.09 -19.10
CA VAL A 670 6.22 -15.87 -17.94
C VAL A 670 5.00 -16.27 -17.13
N MET A 671 4.87 -17.56 -16.84
CA MET A 671 3.81 -18.11 -16.01
C MET A 671 4.41 -18.70 -14.75
N THR A 672 3.80 -18.39 -13.61
CA THR A 672 4.20 -18.92 -12.31
C THR A 672 2.98 -19.54 -11.63
N THR A 673 3.11 -20.74 -11.12
CA THR A 673 2.11 -21.40 -10.27
C THR A 673 2.76 -21.85 -8.97
N TRP A 674 2.12 -21.53 -7.88
CA TRP A 674 2.45 -21.98 -6.53
C TRP A 674 1.23 -22.68 -5.92
N ILE A 675 1.46 -23.73 -5.09
CA ILE A 675 0.45 -24.39 -4.27
C ILE A 675 1.03 -24.72 -2.90
N GLY A 676 0.22 -24.59 -1.84
CA GLY A 676 0.53 -24.91 -0.46
C GLY A 676 -0.63 -24.63 0.49
N PHE A 677 -0.65 -25.20 1.66
CA PHE A 677 -1.61 -24.81 2.70
C PHE A 677 -1.20 -23.50 3.36
N ASP A 678 -2.16 -22.78 3.94
CA ASP A 678 -1.90 -21.55 4.70
C ASP A 678 -0.84 -21.76 5.77
N LYS A 679 -1.01 -22.83 6.53
CA LYS A 679 -0.06 -23.32 7.51
C LYS A 679 0.19 -24.79 7.24
N THR A 680 1.46 -25.17 7.14
CA THR A 680 1.86 -26.56 7.01
C THR A 680 2.03 -27.17 8.39
N ASP A 681 1.33 -28.26 8.67
CA ASP A 681 1.42 -29.06 9.89
C ASP A 681 1.04 -30.52 9.60
N GLU A 682 0.96 -31.36 10.63
CA GLU A 682 0.68 -32.82 10.49
C GLU A 682 -0.67 -33.14 9.81
N SER A 683 -1.57 -32.15 9.71
CA SER A 683 -2.89 -32.26 9.07
C SER A 683 -2.98 -31.55 7.73
N HIS A 684 -2.09 -30.58 7.46
CA HIS A 684 -2.11 -29.69 6.30
C HIS A 684 -0.77 -29.75 5.58
N TYR A 685 -0.65 -30.65 4.60
CA TYR A 685 0.57 -30.88 3.83
C TYR A 685 0.23 -31.30 2.40
N LEU A 686 1.21 -31.18 1.52
CA LEU A 686 1.14 -31.71 0.17
C LEU A 686 1.94 -33.01 0.08
N THR A 687 1.55 -33.88 -0.83
CA THR A 687 2.25 -35.14 -1.14
C THR A 687 3.01 -35.05 -2.45
N GLY A 688 4.08 -35.82 -2.59
CA GLY A 688 4.87 -35.87 -3.80
C GLY A 688 5.66 -34.61 -4.11
N ALA A 689 6.16 -34.49 -5.31
CA ALA A 689 6.93 -33.34 -5.78
C ALA A 689 6.11 -32.42 -6.71
N SER A 690 6.66 -31.28 -7.05
CA SER A 690 6.09 -30.30 -8.00
C SER A 690 5.81 -30.86 -9.40
N SER A 691 6.41 -31.99 -9.78
CA SER A 691 6.09 -32.74 -11.02
C SER A 691 4.69 -33.39 -11.02
N GLY A 692 4.02 -33.43 -9.88
CA GLY A 692 2.63 -33.88 -9.71
C GLY A 692 1.65 -32.71 -9.77
N THR A 693 1.04 -32.37 -8.62
CA THR A 693 -0.08 -31.40 -8.51
C THR A 693 0.24 -30.03 -9.10
N ALA A 694 1.37 -29.43 -8.72
CA ALA A 694 1.74 -28.11 -9.23
C ALA A 694 1.92 -28.12 -10.77
N SER A 695 2.52 -29.20 -11.33
CA SER A 695 2.66 -29.33 -12.78
C SER A 695 1.31 -29.52 -13.48
N THR A 696 0.38 -30.24 -12.88
CA THR A 696 -0.98 -30.38 -13.42
C THR A 696 -1.70 -29.02 -13.46
N ILE A 697 -1.70 -28.26 -12.35
CA ILE A 697 -2.33 -26.94 -12.32
C ILE A 697 -1.64 -26.01 -13.34
N PHE A 698 -0.30 -26.00 -13.37
CA PHE A 698 0.45 -25.20 -14.33
C PHE A 698 0.11 -25.52 -15.78
N SER A 699 -0.12 -26.80 -16.13
CA SER A 699 -0.50 -27.19 -17.49
C SER A 699 -1.87 -26.63 -17.92
N TYR A 700 -2.82 -26.52 -16.98
CA TYR A 700 -4.09 -25.81 -17.22
C TYR A 700 -3.85 -24.31 -17.43
N ILE A 701 -3.03 -23.69 -16.59
CA ILE A 701 -2.67 -22.27 -16.74
C ILE A 701 -1.96 -22.02 -18.08
N ALA A 702 -1.08 -22.91 -18.51
CA ALA A 702 -0.45 -22.83 -19.82
C ALA A 702 -1.46 -22.93 -20.96
N ALA A 703 -2.46 -23.80 -20.83
CA ALA A 703 -3.57 -23.92 -21.78
C ALA A 703 -4.45 -22.66 -21.83
N ASP A 704 -4.62 -21.98 -20.68
CA ASP A 704 -5.42 -20.76 -20.56
C ASP A 704 -4.72 -19.53 -21.15
N VAL A 705 -3.38 -19.50 -21.10
CA VAL A 705 -2.57 -18.29 -21.40
C VAL A 705 -1.90 -18.37 -22.76
N LEU A 706 -1.22 -19.48 -23.08
CA LEU A 706 -0.36 -19.57 -24.27
C LEU A 706 -1.11 -19.34 -25.60
N PRO A 707 -2.36 -19.81 -25.79
CA PRO A 707 -3.10 -19.52 -27.02
C PRO A 707 -3.40 -18.03 -27.26
N ASN A 708 -3.30 -17.20 -26.21
CA ASN A 708 -3.52 -15.76 -26.28
C ASN A 708 -2.21 -14.96 -26.48
N THR A 709 -1.08 -15.66 -26.73
CA THR A 709 0.23 -15.08 -27.01
C THR A 709 0.58 -15.17 -28.50
N PRO A 710 1.55 -14.38 -28.99
CA PRO A 710 2.02 -14.49 -30.38
C PRO A 710 2.59 -15.86 -30.77
N GLY A 711 3.04 -16.67 -29.81
CA GLY A 711 3.67 -17.97 -30.05
C GLY A 711 5.09 -17.86 -30.59
N THR A 712 5.82 -16.84 -30.13
CA THR A 712 7.22 -16.60 -30.55
C THR A 712 8.11 -17.75 -30.09
N GLU A 713 8.90 -18.29 -31.00
CA GLU A 713 9.87 -19.34 -30.69
C GLU A 713 11.15 -18.79 -30.08
N PHE A 714 11.81 -19.59 -29.26
CA PHE A 714 13.13 -19.24 -28.75
C PHE A 714 14.17 -19.23 -29.87
N THR A 715 15.09 -18.30 -29.81
CA THR A 715 16.26 -18.21 -30.72
C THR A 715 17.46 -19.01 -30.23
N VAL A 716 17.37 -19.65 -29.06
CA VAL A 716 18.42 -20.46 -28.45
C VAL A 716 18.08 -21.93 -28.51
N GLU A 717 19.09 -22.78 -28.69
CA GLU A 717 18.92 -24.23 -28.70
C GLU A 717 18.75 -24.81 -27.30
N ASN A 718 18.04 -25.92 -27.19
CA ASN A 718 17.91 -26.69 -25.97
C ASN A 718 19.21 -27.46 -25.68
N ALA A 719 19.95 -27.05 -24.65
CA ALA A 719 21.22 -27.68 -24.29
C ALA A 719 21.07 -29.18 -23.96
N TYR A 720 19.94 -29.60 -23.41
CA TYR A 720 19.70 -31.00 -23.08
C TYR A 720 19.52 -31.86 -24.34
N ALA A 721 18.74 -31.35 -25.30
CA ALA A 721 18.50 -32.06 -26.57
C ALA A 721 19.74 -32.08 -27.47
N ALA A 722 20.58 -31.06 -27.38
CA ALA A 722 21.80 -30.93 -28.18
C ALA A 722 23.02 -31.55 -27.50
N ASP A 723 22.86 -32.23 -26.36
CA ASP A 723 23.94 -32.83 -25.56
C ASP A 723 25.11 -31.86 -25.30
N GLY A 724 24.82 -30.58 -25.18
CA GLY A 724 25.77 -29.51 -24.92
C GLY A 724 26.73 -29.19 -26.10
N GLN A 725 26.58 -29.84 -27.24
CA GLN A 725 27.60 -29.76 -28.34
C GLN A 725 27.45 -28.57 -29.27
N THR A 726 26.26 -27.98 -29.36
CA THR A 726 25.90 -26.94 -30.35
C THR A 726 25.93 -25.53 -29.79
N LEU A 727 26.29 -25.36 -28.53
CA LEU A 727 26.13 -24.08 -27.83
C LEU A 727 27.44 -23.26 -27.86
N ASP A 728 27.79 -22.72 -29.03
CA ASP A 728 28.80 -21.67 -29.08
C ASP A 728 28.19 -20.29 -28.84
N TYR A 729 27.94 -19.99 -27.55
CA TYR A 729 27.48 -18.66 -27.12
C TYR A 729 28.60 -17.60 -27.11
N THR A 730 29.77 -17.95 -27.62
CA THR A 730 30.92 -17.05 -27.75
C THR A 730 30.77 -16.08 -28.93
N ALA A 731 29.77 -16.30 -29.79
CA ALA A 731 29.57 -15.54 -31.03
C ALA A 731 28.61 -14.35 -30.89
N ASP A 732 28.26 -13.86 -29.68
CA ASP A 732 27.59 -12.58 -29.56
C ASP A 732 28.55 -11.44 -29.96
N PRO A 733 28.30 -10.74 -31.09
CA PRO A 733 29.18 -9.64 -31.55
C PRO A 733 29.25 -8.50 -30.52
N ASN A 734 28.33 -8.47 -29.53
CA ASN A 734 28.30 -7.48 -28.47
C ASN A 734 28.86 -8.02 -27.14
N ASP A 735 29.24 -9.31 -27.04
CA ASP A 735 29.84 -9.83 -25.82
C ASP A 735 31.35 -9.45 -25.77
N SER A 736 31.62 -8.40 -25.00
CA SER A 736 32.96 -7.86 -24.77
C SER A 736 33.99 -8.86 -24.17
N ARG A 737 33.57 -10.07 -23.80
CA ARG A 737 34.45 -11.10 -23.20
C ARG A 737 35.15 -11.97 -24.21
N ASN A 738 34.83 -11.88 -25.50
CA ASN A 738 35.36 -12.77 -26.53
C ASN A 738 36.62 -12.22 -27.25
N SER A 739 37.27 -11.19 -26.72
CA SER A 739 38.48 -10.65 -27.27
C SER A 739 39.66 -10.91 -26.35
N SER A 740 40.24 -12.11 -26.45
CA SER A 740 41.64 -12.34 -26.01
C SER A 740 42.67 -11.47 -26.73
N ASN A 741 42.20 -10.56 -27.60
CA ASN A 741 43.03 -9.64 -28.41
C ASN A 741 42.50 -8.18 -28.38
N LYS A 742 41.83 -7.73 -27.32
CA LYS A 742 41.51 -6.30 -27.21
C LYS A 742 42.76 -5.47 -26.92
N SER A 743 42.98 -4.51 -27.81
CA SER A 743 44.00 -3.46 -27.67
C SER A 743 43.85 -2.73 -26.32
N TRP A 744 44.93 -2.18 -25.78
CA TRP A 744 44.94 -1.33 -24.58
C TRP A 744 43.97 -0.13 -24.69
N THR A 745 43.72 0.36 -25.91
CA THR A 745 42.75 1.44 -26.20
C THR A 745 41.32 1.04 -25.94
N ASP A 746 40.92 -0.22 -26.19
CA ASP A 746 39.57 -0.72 -25.97
C ASP A 746 39.27 -0.94 -24.48
N LYS A 747 40.29 -1.43 -23.73
CA LYS A 747 40.17 -1.56 -22.25
C LYS A 747 40.06 -0.20 -21.54
N ALA A 748 40.77 0.82 -22.08
CA ALA A 748 40.63 2.18 -21.54
C ALA A 748 39.27 2.80 -21.84
N SER A 749 38.67 2.49 -23.00
CA SER A 749 37.31 2.94 -23.35
C SER A 749 36.23 2.33 -22.44
N ASP A 750 36.37 1.03 -22.10
CA ASP A 750 35.42 0.35 -21.21
C ASP A 750 35.45 0.95 -19.78
N VAL A 751 36.65 1.28 -19.27
CA VAL A 751 36.82 1.95 -17.97
C VAL A 751 36.26 3.38 -18.01
N VAL A 752 36.44 4.12 -19.10
CA VAL A 752 35.90 5.48 -19.25
C VAL A 752 34.40 5.46 -19.35
N ASN A 753 33.77 4.45 -19.99
CA ASN A 753 32.33 4.31 -20.07
C ASN A 753 31.74 3.91 -18.72
N ASP A 754 32.36 3.02 -17.97
CA ASP A 754 31.95 2.62 -16.63
C ASP A 754 32.01 3.80 -15.63
N VAL A 755 33.05 4.64 -15.73
CA VAL A 755 33.19 5.89 -14.96
C VAL A 755 32.14 6.93 -15.37
N LYS A 756 31.78 7.00 -16.66
CA LYS A 756 30.78 7.92 -17.19
C LYS A 756 29.37 7.52 -16.73
N ASP A 757 29.07 6.22 -16.69
CA ASP A 757 27.79 5.69 -16.21
C ASP A 757 27.64 5.86 -14.69
N GLN A 758 28.73 5.68 -13.94
CA GLN A 758 28.76 5.98 -12.50
C GLN A 758 28.61 7.49 -12.23
N ALA A 759 29.23 8.34 -13.03
CA ALA A 759 29.09 9.79 -12.91
C ALA A 759 27.68 10.27 -13.27
N SER A 760 27.03 9.68 -14.30
CA SER A 760 25.64 10.01 -14.65
C SER A 760 24.68 9.59 -13.55
N SER A 761 24.85 8.40 -12.97
CA SER A 761 24.01 7.93 -11.85
C SER A 761 24.18 8.76 -10.58
N LEU A 762 25.38 9.32 -10.36
CA LEU A 762 25.65 10.27 -9.27
C LEU A 762 24.98 11.62 -9.53
N TRP A 763 25.02 12.07 -10.79
CA TRP A 763 24.39 13.32 -11.23
C TRP A 763 22.88 13.26 -11.13
N ASP A 764 22.27 12.14 -11.49
CA ASP A 764 20.84 11.90 -11.34
C ASP A 764 20.43 11.91 -9.85
N LYS A 765 21.20 11.26 -8.97
CA LYS A 765 20.98 11.30 -7.53
C LYS A 765 21.13 12.71 -6.92
N ILE A 766 22.04 13.50 -7.44
CA ILE A 766 22.22 14.92 -7.04
C ILE A 766 21.03 15.74 -7.52
N THR A 767 20.59 15.54 -8.75
CA THR A 767 19.46 16.29 -9.34
C THR A 767 18.13 15.93 -8.65
N ASP A 768 17.92 14.67 -8.31
CA ASP A 768 16.77 14.21 -7.51
C ASP A 768 16.79 14.77 -6.08
N SER A 769 17.99 14.88 -5.48
CA SER A 769 18.15 15.50 -4.15
C SER A 769 17.88 17.01 -4.18
N PHE A 770 18.22 17.70 -5.28
CA PHE A 770 17.94 19.13 -5.44
C PHE A 770 16.47 19.39 -5.83
N SER A 771 15.84 18.50 -6.60
CA SER A 771 14.41 18.64 -6.93
C SER A 771 13.50 18.38 -5.73
N GLY A 772 13.96 17.59 -4.75
CA GLY A 772 13.29 17.39 -3.45
C GLY A 772 13.37 18.59 -2.50
N LEU A 773 14.25 19.56 -2.75
CA LEU A 773 14.41 20.75 -1.88
C LEU A 773 13.49 21.92 -2.31
N PHE A 774 12.91 21.87 -3.52
CA PHE A 774 12.04 22.91 -4.10
C PHE A 774 10.59 22.43 -4.34
N ARG A 775 10.21 21.28 -3.78
CA ARG A 775 8.82 20.81 -3.72
C ARG A 775 8.20 20.93 -2.34
#